data_40737a054cbbf96fe8a4df1c28422c18
#
_entry.id   40737a054cbbf96fe8a4df1c28422c18
#
_cell.length_a   1.000
_cell.length_b   1.000
_cell.length_c   1.000
_cell.angle_alpha   90.00
_cell.angle_beta   90.00
_cell.angle_gamma   90.00
#
_symmetry.space_group_name_H-M   'P 1'
#
loop_
_entity.id
_entity.type
_entity.pdbx_description
1 polymer ?
#
loop_
_entity_poly.entity_id
_entity_poly.type
_entity_poly.pdbx_seq_one_letter_code
_entity_poly.pdbx_strand_id
1 'polypeptide(L)'
;MKKRKILIAVILSAAFHAQAQKLSPNTSLMLNDWEAQKKEAVQKNGMNAPANRMVSAFISVDDSKVADELRKHGVTVRSVLGGVVTASLPISSINTIAAIDGVTNIQAGTEARLLMDNARADANVDACHTATESLGDYTGKGVVVGIVDNGFEYAHADFLKNNYTETRVARVWDQSATSGTAPEKYGYGAEYTTLKEMKQQRCDMSKTFHGTHVAGIAAGSDQSSKYYGVAPDADIVLVSFSSQNTSVIDGIKYVFDYAESVSKPCVVNISLGTHLGPHDGTSATDRALAELVGPGRIIVGAAGNEGATQVHASKTFKEGDTMMKTMIGFNDASAGAKTARIDIWSDKDAALKVKAVVVDTNDGSILAESSEVATDGAADMKYTFPDGCGVEGNVQMALQVDSHNDRPEVLALYRTSSFENNRRIGLVVTGSEGSTVHMWNCDVTGNFLSEGKAGWTDGDANYTIAEIGGISPDVITAGSYNTKDSYQNFMGKVYDLNPEVVGNLGERSLFSSCGPTTDGRYKPDVAAPGCAIVSATSKYYQGFFPLTTVDKSSYNNDYYDVNMGTSMSSPFVAGTVALWLQANPTLTPADIRSILNASSRHDYNTGSADSCDRNKWGAGKIDAYAGLQIAAGKTGIRDTQADVQLFSITTDRAARTAKVMYAAKGNATLSIYTTTGQKVATQTLTTSGQTVSLSQLTHGVYVFRLEQGGAAHTVKATL
;
A
#
# COMPACT_ATOMS: atom_id res chain seq x y z
N MET A 1 -24.14 -71.92 -7.91
CA MET A 1 -24.69 -70.59 -7.64
C MET A 1 -23.79 -69.72 -6.75
N LYS A 2 -23.15 -70.23 -5.70
CA LYS A 2 -22.27 -69.42 -4.80
C LYS A 2 -21.04 -68.82 -5.51
N LYS A 3 -20.35 -69.50 -6.41
CA LYS A 3 -19.16 -68.97 -7.11
C LYS A 3 -19.46 -67.83 -8.10
N ARG A 4 -20.67 -67.81 -8.74
CA ARG A 4 -21.09 -66.71 -9.61
C ARG A 4 -21.43 -65.44 -8.81
N LYS A 5 -22.01 -65.58 -7.61
CA LYS A 5 -22.31 -64.41 -6.75
C LYS A 5 -21.05 -63.74 -6.18
N ILE A 6 -20.00 -64.54 -5.86
CA ILE A 6 -18.72 -64.01 -5.39
C ILE A 6 -17.96 -63.28 -6.53
N LEU A 7 -18.00 -63.83 -7.75
CA LEU A 7 -17.36 -63.19 -8.91
C LEU A 7 -18.01 -61.84 -9.27
N ILE A 8 -19.36 -61.75 -9.20
CA ILE A 8 -20.11 -60.51 -9.44
C ILE A 8 -19.83 -59.47 -8.34
N ALA A 9 -19.71 -59.91 -7.07
CA ALA A 9 -19.38 -59.02 -5.94
C ALA A 9 -17.94 -58.47 -6.05
N VAL A 10 -16.98 -59.29 -6.49
CA VAL A 10 -15.59 -58.87 -6.69
C VAL A 10 -15.45 -57.93 -7.91
N ILE A 11 -16.18 -58.18 -9.00
CA ILE A 11 -16.19 -57.29 -10.18
C ILE A 11 -16.86 -55.95 -9.85
N LEU A 12 -17.97 -55.95 -9.07
CA LEU A 12 -18.62 -54.72 -8.60
C LEU A 12 -17.71 -53.96 -7.63
N SER A 13 -16.99 -54.60 -6.73
CA SER A 13 -16.06 -53.92 -5.84
C SER A 13 -14.84 -53.36 -6.58
N ALA A 14 -14.32 -54.07 -7.57
CA ALA A 14 -13.21 -53.57 -8.40
C ALA A 14 -13.65 -52.38 -9.30
N ALA A 15 -14.86 -52.40 -9.81
CA ALA A 15 -15.42 -51.29 -10.56
C ALA A 15 -15.63 -50.03 -9.69
N PHE A 16 -16.09 -50.20 -8.44
CA PHE A 16 -16.20 -49.11 -7.47
C PHE A 16 -14.84 -48.56 -7.07
N HIS A 17 -13.80 -49.37 -6.91
CA HIS A 17 -12.44 -48.89 -6.63
C HIS A 17 -11.82 -48.13 -7.83
N ALA A 18 -12.07 -48.59 -9.05
CA ALA A 18 -11.57 -47.90 -10.25
C ALA A 18 -12.27 -46.52 -10.48
N GLN A 19 -13.54 -46.39 -10.09
CA GLN A 19 -14.26 -45.13 -10.12
C GLN A 19 -13.82 -44.15 -9.01
N ALA A 20 -13.53 -44.63 -7.83
CA ALA A 20 -13.03 -43.81 -6.72
C ALA A 20 -11.68 -43.15 -7.04
N GLN A 21 -10.87 -43.76 -7.91
CA GLN A 21 -9.59 -43.17 -8.37
C GLN A 21 -9.76 -42.03 -9.37
N LYS A 22 -10.95 -41.85 -9.99
CA LYS A 22 -11.23 -40.73 -10.93
C LYS A 22 -11.88 -39.52 -10.27
N LEU A 23 -12.10 -39.51 -8.98
CA LEU A 23 -12.63 -38.39 -8.24
C LEU A 23 -11.55 -37.81 -7.29
N SER A 24 -11.38 -36.51 -7.27
CA SER A 24 -10.53 -35.91 -6.24
C SER A 24 -11.09 -36.16 -4.85
N PRO A 25 -10.26 -36.18 -3.77
CA PRO A 25 -10.73 -36.41 -2.42
C PRO A 25 -11.90 -35.51 -2.01
N ASN A 26 -11.82 -34.23 -2.32
CA ASN A 26 -12.89 -33.27 -2.04
C ASN A 26 -14.18 -33.60 -2.80
N THR A 27 -14.10 -34.00 -4.07
CA THR A 27 -15.28 -34.43 -4.87
C THR A 27 -15.92 -35.68 -4.27
N SER A 28 -15.10 -36.63 -3.85
CA SER A 28 -15.58 -37.89 -3.22
C SER A 28 -16.30 -37.59 -1.89
N LEU A 29 -15.73 -36.77 -1.03
CA LEU A 29 -16.35 -36.35 0.24
C LEU A 29 -17.67 -35.66 0.04
N MET A 30 -17.71 -34.65 -0.87
CA MET A 30 -18.92 -33.89 -1.22
C MET A 30 -20.04 -34.81 -1.74
N LEU A 31 -19.71 -35.80 -2.60
CA LEU A 31 -20.67 -36.74 -3.16
C LEU A 31 -21.17 -37.72 -2.10
N ASN A 32 -20.29 -38.24 -1.26
CA ASN A 32 -20.65 -39.14 -0.17
C ASN A 32 -21.61 -38.48 0.84
N ASP A 33 -21.32 -37.20 1.18
CA ASP A 33 -22.17 -36.45 2.09
C ASP A 33 -23.57 -36.21 1.49
N TRP A 34 -23.64 -35.81 0.20
CA TRP A 34 -24.91 -35.65 -0.51
C TRP A 34 -25.70 -36.97 -0.58
N GLU A 35 -25.05 -38.08 -0.88
CA GLU A 35 -25.71 -39.42 -0.91
C GLU A 35 -26.18 -39.87 0.49
N ALA A 36 -25.42 -39.57 1.54
CA ALA A 36 -25.81 -39.87 2.91
C ALA A 36 -27.07 -39.06 3.31
N GLN A 37 -27.11 -37.78 3.03
CA GLN A 37 -28.28 -36.91 3.27
C GLN A 37 -29.49 -37.38 2.48
N LYS A 38 -29.31 -37.83 1.25
CA LYS A 38 -30.39 -38.40 0.41
C LYS A 38 -30.94 -39.70 1.00
N LYS A 39 -30.10 -40.59 1.48
CA LYS A 39 -30.51 -41.85 2.15
C LYS A 39 -31.28 -41.56 3.44
N GLU A 40 -30.81 -40.62 4.24
CA GLU A 40 -31.48 -40.19 5.47
C GLU A 40 -32.88 -39.57 5.18
N ALA A 41 -32.99 -38.73 4.17
CA ALA A 41 -34.25 -38.14 3.75
C ALA A 41 -35.26 -39.21 3.28
N VAL A 42 -34.82 -40.24 2.56
CA VAL A 42 -35.70 -41.38 2.16
C VAL A 42 -36.19 -42.13 3.37
N GLN A 43 -35.38 -42.35 4.40
CA GLN A 43 -35.81 -43.00 5.65
C GLN A 43 -36.81 -42.15 6.46
N LYS A 44 -36.78 -40.81 6.28
CA LYS A 44 -37.68 -39.84 6.92
C LYS A 44 -38.84 -39.41 6.01
N ASN A 45 -39.34 -40.30 5.12
CA ASN A 45 -40.47 -40.06 4.19
C ASN A 45 -40.27 -38.84 3.24
N GLY A 46 -39.02 -38.64 2.79
CA GLY A 46 -38.68 -37.62 1.77
C GLY A 46 -38.66 -36.16 2.24
N MET A 47 -38.96 -35.89 3.51
CA MET A 47 -38.77 -34.54 4.06
C MET A 47 -37.28 -34.18 4.14
N ASN A 48 -36.93 -33.01 3.59
CA ASN A 48 -35.56 -32.47 3.56
C ASN A 48 -34.58 -33.25 2.67
N ALA A 49 -35.01 -33.85 1.56
CA ALA A 49 -34.09 -34.44 0.59
C ALA A 49 -33.14 -33.34 0.00
N PRO A 50 -31.83 -33.58 -0.07
CA PRO A 50 -30.91 -32.60 -0.61
C PRO A 50 -31.20 -32.37 -2.10
N ALA A 51 -31.17 -31.09 -2.52
CA ALA A 51 -31.40 -30.73 -3.90
C ALA A 51 -30.34 -31.33 -4.84
N ASN A 52 -30.74 -31.69 -6.05
CA ASN A 52 -29.83 -32.07 -7.12
C ASN A 52 -29.21 -30.79 -7.72
N ARG A 53 -28.26 -30.20 -6.97
CA ARG A 53 -27.63 -28.93 -7.34
C ARG A 53 -26.60 -29.09 -8.46
N MET A 54 -26.38 -28.01 -9.19
CA MET A 54 -25.29 -27.92 -10.16
C MET A 54 -23.96 -27.71 -9.42
N VAL A 55 -22.94 -28.43 -9.86
CA VAL A 55 -21.58 -28.34 -9.35
C VAL A 55 -20.68 -27.85 -10.48
N SER A 56 -19.90 -26.81 -10.26
CA SER A 56 -18.78 -26.47 -11.13
C SER A 56 -17.64 -27.43 -10.90
N ALA A 57 -16.96 -27.87 -11.97
CA ALA A 57 -15.88 -28.84 -11.83
C ALA A 57 -14.82 -28.64 -12.92
N PHE A 58 -13.58 -29.01 -12.56
CA PHE A 58 -12.52 -29.29 -13.52
C PHE A 58 -12.58 -30.78 -13.84
N ILE A 59 -12.71 -31.10 -15.14
CA ILE A 59 -12.71 -32.47 -15.62
C ILE A 59 -11.43 -32.67 -16.43
N SER A 60 -10.53 -33.50 -15.93
CA SER A 60 -9.31 -33.87 -16.66
C SER A 60 -9.66 -34.92 -17.68
N VAL A 61 -9.19 -34.75 -18.91
CA VAL A 61 -9.45 -35.62 -20.05
C VAL A 61 -8.14 -35.95 -20.78
N ASP A 62 -8.07 -37.12 -21.38
CA ASP A 62 -6.91 -37.56 -22.17
C ASP A 62 -6.93 -37.01 -23.62
N ASP A 63 -8.12 -36.68 -24.15
CA ASP A 63 -8.31 -36.02 -25.45
C ASP A 63 -9.38 -34.90 -25.33
N SER A 64 -9.12 -33.75 -25.91
CA SER A 64 -10.06 -32.63 -25.96
C SER A 64 -11.42 -32.96 -26.59
N LYS A 65 -11.49 -33.99 -27.44
CA LYS A 65 -12.74 -34.51 -28.07
C LYS A 65 -13.71 -35.10 -27.05
N VAL A 66 -13.24 -35.50 -25.87
CA VAL A 66 -14.09 -35.98 -24.76
C VAL A 66 -15.07 -34.88 -24.33
N ALA A 67 -14.74 -33.60 -24.52
CA ALA A 67 -15.64 -32.49 -24.25
C ALA A 67 -16.99 -32.58 -24.99
N ASP A 68 -17.01 -33.13 -26.21
CA ASP A 68 -18.25 -33.31 -26.97
C ASP A 68 -19.09 -34.48 -26.40
N GLU A 69 -18.43 -35.50 -25.88
CA GLU A 69 -19.09 -36.61 -25.18
C GLU A 69 -19.69 -36.12 -23.85
N LEU A 70 -18.96 -35.30 -23.11
CA LEU A 70 -19.47 -34.64 -21.89
C LEU A 70 -20.75 -33.87 -22.16
N ARG A 71 -20.82 -33.10 -23.24
CA ARG A 71 -22.03 -32.34 -23.65
C ARG A 71 -23.23 -33.24 -23.92
N LYS A 72 -23.04 -34.40 -24.56
CA LYS A 72 -24.12 -35.38 -24.80
C LYS A 72 -24.69 -35.96 -23.50
N HIS A 73 -23.88 -36.00 -22.44
CA HIS A 73 -24.29 -36.45 -21.12
C HIS A 73 -24.83 -35.33 -20.20
N GLY A 74 -25.21 -34.18 -20.79
CA GLY A 74 -25.85 -33.08 -20.06
C GLY A 74 -24.88 -32.21 -19.24
N VAL A 75 -23.59 -32.31 -19.50
CA VAL A 75 -22.57 -31.43 -18.89
C VAL A 75 -22.51 -30.12 -19.65
N THR A 76 -22.65 -29.01 -18.95
CA THR A 76 -22.42 -27.68 -19.52
C THR A 76 -20.91 -27.41 -19.56
N VAL A 77 -20.27 -27.67 -20.69
CA VAL A 77 -18.84 -27.39 -20.92
C VAL A 77 -18.67 -25.88 -21.15
N ARG A 78 -17.81 -25.25 -20.37
CA ARG A 78 -17.51 -23.82 -20.47
C ARG A 78 -16.23 -23.54 -21.25
N SER A 79 -15.12 -24.17 -20.87
CA SER A 79 -13.81 -24.02 -21.54
C SER A 79 -13.14 -25.37 -21.70
N VAL A 80 -12.35 -25.51 -22.77
CA VAL A 80 -11.49 -26.68 -23.02
C VAL A 80 -10.07 -26.16 -23.12
N LEU A 81 -9.22 -26.50 -22.15
CA LEU A 81 -7.87 -25.99 -21.96
C LEU A 81 -6.89 -27.16 -21.93
N GLY A 82 -6.44 -27.58 -23.10
CA GLY A 82 -5.61 -28.79 -23.24
C GLY A 82 -6.32 -30.02 -22.68
N GLY A 83 -5.74 -30.71 -21.71
CA GLY A 83 -6.32 -31.88 -21.04
C GLY A 83 -7.28 -31.56 -19.89
N VAL A 84 -7.75 -30.32 -19.74
CA VAL A 84 -8.67 -29.89 -18.67
C VAL A 84 -9.89 -29.20 -19.27
N VAL A 85 -11.08 -29.63 -18.84
CA VAL A 85 -12.37 -29.05 -19.19
C VAL A 85 -12.98 -28.40 -17.96
N THR A 86 -13.35 -27.11 -18.03
CA THR A 86 -14.17 -26.47 -17.03
C THR A 86 -15.64 -26.67 -17.37
N ALA A 87 -16.43 -27.16 -16.41
CA ALA A 87 -17.79 -27.57 -16.68
C ALA A 87 -18.72 -27.31 -15.47
N SER A 88 -20.02 -27.35 -15.76
CA SER A 88 -21.06 -27.41 -14.74
C SER A 88 -21.92 -28.65 -14.98
N LEU A 89 -22.13 -29.44 -13.93
CA LEU A 89 -22.88 -30.70 -14.01
C LEU A 89 -23.72 -30.93 -12.74
N PRO A 90 -24.84 -31.66 -12.82
CA PRO A 90 -25.59 -32.04 -11.63
C PRO A 90 -24.77 -32.95 -10.70
N ILE A 91 -24.85 -32.73 -9.38
CA ILE A 91 -24.14 -33.56 -8.40
C ILE A 91 -24.46 -35.04 -8.56
N SER A 92 -25.68 -35.38 -8.92
CA SER A 92 -26.12 -36.76 -9.18
C SER A 92 -25.45 -37.43 -10.40
N SER A 93 -24.90 -36.66 -11.31
CA SER A 93 -24.28 -37.18 -12.55
C SER A 93 -22.76 -37.42 -12.42
N ILE A 94 -22.14 -37.02 -11.31
CA ILE A 94 -20.67 -37.08 -11.15
C ILE A 94 -20.13 -38.50 -11.41
N ASN A 95 -20.74 -39.52 -10.83
CA ASN A 95 -20.30 -40.91 -11.05
C ASN A 95 -20.48 -41.40 -12.50
N THR A 96 -21.56 -40.96 -13.16
CA THR A 96 -21.82 -41.27 -14.57
C THR A 96 -20.78 -40.60 -15.47
N ILE A 97 -20.45 -39.33 -15.21
CA ILE A 97 -19.45 -38.59 -15.94
C ILE A 97 -18.05 -39.15 -15.71
N ALA A 98 -17.70 -39.56 -14.50
CA ALA A 98 -16.44 -40.23 -14.20
C ALA A 98 -16.26 -41.56 -14.95
N ALA A 99 -17.37 -42.26 -15.31
CA ALA A 99 -17.34 -43.49 -16.07
C ALA A 99 -17.12 -43.30 -17.57
N ILE A 100 -17.22 -42.08 -18.12
CA ILE A 100 -16.96 -41.80 -19.53
C ILE A 100 -15.51 -42.13 -19.85
N ASP A 101 -15.32 -42.82 -20.99
CA ASP A 101 -13.99 -43.14 -21.50
C ASP A 101 -13.25 -41.83 -21.88
N GLY A 102 -11.97 -41.75 -21.49
CA GLY A 102 -11.18 -40.55 -21.65
C GLY A 102 -11.32 -39.50 -20.55
N VAL A 103 -12.25 -39.65 -19.59
CA VAL A 103 -12.25 -38.87 -18.34
C VAL A 103 -11.26 -39.50 -17.36
N THR A 104 -10.27 -38.72 -16.92
CA THR A 104 -9.20 -39.20 -16.02
C THR A 104 -9.38 -38.72 -14.57
N ASN A 105 -9.94 -37.53 -14.35
CA ASN A 105 -10.25 -37.03 -13.02
C ASN A 105 -11.39 -36.02 -13.05
N ILE A 106 -12.18 -35.97 -11.98
CA ILE A 106 -13.18 -34.90 -11.73
C ILE A 106 -12.85 -34.26 -10.39
N GLN A 107 -12.56 -32.98 -10.43
CA GLN A 107 -12.34 -32.15 -9.27
C GLN A 107 -13.47 -31.12 -9.18
N ALA A 108 -14.38 -31.27 -8.22
CA ALA A 108 -15.37 -30.27 -7.93
C ALA A 108 -14.68 -28.95 -7.59
N GLY A 109 -15.15 -27.87 -8.19
CA GLY A 109 -14.69 -26.53 -7.84
C GLY A 109 -14.93 -26.32 -6.34
N THR A 110 -13.89 -26.01 -5.62
CA THR A 110 -14.01 -25.44 -4.28
C THR A 110 -14.50 -24.02 -4.44
N GLU A 111 -15.31 -23.53 -3.50
CA GLU A 111 -15.51 -22.10 -3.39
C GLU A 111 -14.11 -21.47 -3.30
N ALA A 112 -13.74 -20.69 -4.30
CA ALA A 112 -12.67 -19.74 -4.15
C ALA A 112 -13.19 -18.76 -3.10
N ARG A 113 -12.82 -18.97 -1.85
CA ARG A 113 -12.99 -17.96 -0.81
C ARG A 113 -12.16 -16.81 -1.31
N LEU A 114 -12.81 -15.70 -1.60
CA LEU A 114 -12.17 -14.42 -1.62
C LEU A 114 -11.55 -14.29 -0.24
N LEU A 115 -10.25 -14.59 -0.18
CA LEU A 115 -9.49 -14.56 1.06
C LEU A 115 -9.56 -13.12 1.53
N MET A 116 -10.19 -12.94 2.65
CA MET A 116 -10.25 -11.73 3.30
C MET A 116 -8.98 -11.16 3.58
N ASP A 117 -9.07 -10.19 3.29
CA ASP A 117 -8.33 -9.15 2.72
C ASP A 117 -7.00 -9.68 2.20
N ASN A 118 -6.91 -9.84 0.91
CA ASN A 118 -5.66 -10.18 0.23
C ASN A 118 -4.49 -9.34 0.77
N ALA A 119 -4.77 -8.14 1.29
CA ALA A 119 -3.79 -7.24 1.88
C ALA A 119 -3.02 -7.84 3.06
N ARG A 120 -3.72 -8.39 4.08
CA ARG A 120 -3.03 -8.97 5.25
C ARG A 120 -2.29 -10.26 4.88
N ALA A 121 -2.94 -11.12 4.07
CA ALA A 121 -2.34 -12.37 3.61
C ALA A 121 -1.12 -12.10 2.71
N ASP A 122 -1.23 -11.14 1.77
CA ASP A 122 -0.14 -10.79 0.86
C ASP A 122 1.07 -10.23 1.61
N ALA A 123 0.86 -9.38 2.59
CA ALA A 123 1.93 -8.79 3.39
C ALA A 123 2.35 -9.62 4.63
N ASN A 124 1.93 -10.88 4.73
CA ASN A 124 2.25 -11.81 5.82
C ASN A 124 1.82 -11.32 7.23
N VAL A 125 0.79 -10.49 7.35
CA VAL A 125 0.29 -10.01 8.66
C VAL A 125 -0.33 -11.15 9.45
N ASP A 126 -1.12 -12.03 8.82
CA ASP A 126 -1.80 -13.14 9.50
C ASP A 126 -0.80 -14.11 10.19
N ALA A 127 0.43 -14.20 9.65
CA ALA A 127 1.52 -14.94 10.28
C ALA A 127 2.01 -14.30 11.59
N CYS A 128 1.87 -12.98 11.75
CA CYS A 128 2.20 -12.29 12.99
C CYS A 128 1.19 -12.57 14.11
N HIS A 129 -0.07 -12.78 13.76
CA HIS A 129 -1.17 -13.02 14.70
C HIS A 129 -1.18 -14.45 15.26
N THR A 130 -0.36 -15.34 14.72
CA THR A 130 -0.34 -16.76 15.11
C THR A 130 0.95 -17.07 15.85
N ALA A 131 0.82 -17.51 17.10
CA ALA A 131 1.97 -17.98 17.87
C ALA A 131 2.67 -19.14 17.17
N THR A 132 3.99 -19.07 17.09
CA THR A 132 4.87 -20.11 16.57
C THR A 132 5.83 -20.60 17.65
N GLU A 133 6.61 -21.67 17.41
CA GLU A 133 7.62 -22.15 18.35
C GLU A 133 8.69 -21.08 18.68
N SER A 134 8.92 -20.12 17.77
CA SER A 134 9.97 -19.09 17.91
C SER A 134 9.43 -17.70 18.27
N LEU A 135 8.16 -17.40 18.01
CA LEU A 135 7.51 -16.11 18.24
C LEU A 135 6.15 -16.31 18.89
N GLY A 136 5.79 -15.43 19.85
CA GLY A 136 4.44 -15.34 20.35
C GLY A 136 3.46 -14.78 19.31
N ASP A 137 2.23 -14.51 19.72
CA ASP A 137 1.24 -13.76 18.95
C ASP A 137 1.51 -12.25 19.10
N TYR A 138 1.55 -11.57 17.96
CA TYR A 138 1.75 -10.13 17.89
C TYR A 138 0.54 -9.49 17.21
N THR A 139 -0.24 -8.77 17.99
CA THR A 139 -1.54 -8.19 17.61
C THR A 139 -1.60 -6.68 17.89
N GLY A 140 -0.46 -6.07 18.23
CA GLY A 140 -0.37 -4.66 18.65
C GLY A 140 -0.69 -4.44 20.12
N LYS A 141 -0.86 -5.48 20.92
CA LYS A 141 -1.18 -5.40 22.33
C LYS A 141 -0.12 -4.61 23.11
N GLY A 142 -0.58 -3.61 23.88
CA GLY A 142 0.33 -2.75 24.65
C GLY A 142 0.94 -1.60 23.86
N VAL A 143 0.50 -1.38 22.63
CA VAL A 143 0.90 -0.26 21.77
C VAL A 143 -0.28 0.67 21.56
N VAL A 144 -0.03 1.98 21.45
CA VAL A 144 -1.02 2.99 21.06
C VAL A 144 -0.94 3.22 19.55
N VAL A 145 -2.07 3.11 18.87
CA VAL A 145 -2.24 3.50 17.46
C VAL A 145 -3.06 4.80 17.43
N GLY A 146 -2.42 5.89 17.04
CA GLY A 146 -3.07 7.18 16.85
C GLY A 146 -3.48 7.36 15.39
N ILE A 147 -4.67 7.89 15.15
CA ILE A 147 -5.14 8.25 13.81
C ILE A 147 -5.52 9.74 13.83
N VAL A 148 -4.81 10.55 13.04
CA VAL A 148 -5.13 11.96 12.82
C VAL A 148 -5.76 12.10 11.44
N ASP A 149 -7.08 12.24 11.39
CA ASP A 149 -7.89 12.16 10.17
C ASP A 149 -9.26 12.83 10.39
N ASN A 150 -10.21 12.66 9.46
CA ASN A 150 -11.59 13.12 9.56
C ASN A 150 -12.57 12.06 9.07
N GLY A 151 -13.82 12.11 9.57
CA GLY A 151 -14.87 11.16 9.19
C GLY A 151 -14.90 9.92 10.06
N PHE A 152 -14.75 10.10 11.37
CA PHE A 152 -14.80 9.01 12.34
C PHE A 152 -16.22 8.68 12.77
N GLU A 153 -16.56 7.40 12.82
CA GLU A 153 -17.60 6.84 13.68
C GLU A 153 -16.95 6.28 14.95
N TYR A 154 -17.10 6.98 16.07
CA TYR A 154 -16.33 6.72 17.28
C TYR A 154 -16.62 5.38 17.96
N ALA A 155 -17.82 4.83 17.77
CA ALA A 155 -18.27 3.60 18.43
C ALA A 155 -18.63 2.50 17.41
N HIS A 156 -17.96 2.50 16.23
CA HIS A 156 -18.08 1.42 15.25
C HIS A 156 -17.68 0.08 15.88
N ALA A 157 -18.34 -1.02 15.49
CA ALA A 157 -18.08 -2.37 16.00
C ALA A 157 -16.58 -2.75 15.96
N ASP A 158 -15.89 -2.31 14.92
CA ASP A 158 -14.47 -2.56 14.68
C ASP A 158 -13.52 -1.94 15.73
N PHE A 159 -14.03 -1.00 16.53
CA PHE A 159 -13.28 -0.32 17.58
C PHE A 159 -13.67 -0.77 18.99
N LEU A 160 -14.59 -1.71 19.08
CA LEU A 160 -15.03 -2.29 20.35
C LEU A 160 -14.25 -3.56 20.67
N LYS A 161 -14.21 -3.95 21.93
CA LYS A 161 -13.72 -5.27 22.32
C LYS A 161 -14.72 -6.34 21.91
N ASN A 162 -14.28 -7.60 21.86
CA ASN A 162 -15.09 -8.74 21.40
C ASN A 162 -16.45 -8.92 22.09
N ASN A 163 -16.64 -8.30 23.26
CA ASN A 163 -17.91 -8.31 23.98
C ASN A 163 -18.87 -7.18 23.57
N TYR A 164 -18.41 -6.24 22.70
CA TYR A 164 -19.11 -5.03 22.24
C TYR A 164 -19.62 -4.10 23.36
N THR A 165 -19.18 -4.30 24.60
CA THR A 165 -19.57 -3.48 25.75
C THR A 165 -18.48 -2.50 26.19
N GLU A 166 -17.27 -2.73 25.75
CA GLU A 166 -16.10 -1.91 26.01
C GLU A 166 -15.47 -1.44 24.70
N THR A 167 -14.85 -0.26 24.74
CA THR A 167 -14.11 0.27 23.57
C THR A 167 -12.61 0.07 23.75
N ARG A 168 -11.90 -0.03 22.61
CA ARG A 168 -10.44 0.10 22.52
C ARG A 168 -10.01 1.53 22.20
N VAL A 169 -10.98 2.41 21.85
CA VAL A 169 -10.71 3.84 21.71
C VAL A 169 -10.54 4.44 23.09
N ALA A 170 -9.31 4.75 23.43
CA ALA A 170 -8.95 5.31 24.74
C ALA A 170 -9.27 6.80 24.83
N ARG A 171 -9.14 7.53 23.71
CA ARG A 171 -9.39 8.97 23.60
C ARG A 171 -9.91 9.30 22.20
N VAL A 172 -10.80 10.27 22.16
CA VAL A 172 -11.16 11.00 20.93
C VAL A 172 -10.96 12.47 21.20
N TRP A 173 -10.28 13.18 20.30
CA TRP A 173 -10.23 14.63 20.27
C TRP A 173 -10.80 15.16 18.97
N ASP A 174 -11.99 15.76 19.04
CA ASP A 174 -12.60 16.47 17.92
C ASP A 174 -12.18 17.95 18.00
N GLN A 175 -11.19 18.32 17.21
CA GLN A 175 -10.64 19.69 17.18
C GLN A 175 -11.58 20.71 16.56
N SER A 176 -12.56 20.28 15.77
CA SER A 176 -13.55 21.13 15.12
C SER A 176 -14.79 21.37 15.98
N ALA A 177 -14.95 20.65 17.08
CA ALA A 177 -16.08 20.81 17.97
C ALA A 177 -16.08 22.20 18.62
N THR A 178 -17.24 22.85 18.56
CA THR A 178 -17.44 24.19 19.16
C THR A 178 -18.07 24.16 20.55
N SER A 179 -18.35 22.95 21.04
CA SER A 179 -18.90 22.69 22.37
C SER A 179 -18.36 21.38 22.94
N GLY A 180 -18.29 21.27 24.24
CA GLY A 180 -17.71 20.13 24.95
C GLY A 180 -16.53 20.56 25.82
N THR A 181 -15.85 19.59 26.44
CA THR A 181 -14.67 19.84 27.26
C THR A 181 -13.42 19.64 26.40
N ALA A 182 -12.66 20.70 26.22
CA ALA A 182 -11.38 20.64 25.48
C ALA A 182 -10.33 19.88 26.32
N PRO A 183 -9.34 19.22 25.69
CA PRO A 183 -8.16 18.76 26.41
C PRO A 183 -7.46 19.94 27.08
N GLU A 184 -7.18 19.84 28.37
CA GLU A 184 -6.70 20.94 29.20
C GLU A 184 -5.47 21.66 28.64
N LYS A 185 -4.52 20.90 28.09
CA LYS A 185 -3.27 21.42 27.53
C LYS A 185 -3.47 22.24 26.25
N TYR A 186 -4.52 21.93 25.45
CA TYR A 186 -4.74 22.51 24.13
C TYR A 186 -5.81 23.60 24.14
N GLY A 187 -6.85 23.46 24.94
CA GLY A 187 -7.84 24.50 25.20
C GLY A 187 -8.86 24.73 24.07
N TYR A 188 -8.95 23.84 23.07
CA TYR A 188 -9.92 23.92 21.99
C TYR A 188 -10.46 22.53 21.60
N GLY A 189 -11.57 22.51 20.84
CA GLY A 189 -12.25 21.29 20.47
C GLY A 189 -12.99 20.61 21.63
N ALA A 190 -13.24 19.31 21.50
CA ALA A 190 -13.86 18.49 22.54
C ALA A 190 -13.16 17.12 22.66
N GLU A 191 -12.93 16.68 23.89
CA GLU A 191 -12.36 15.37 24.21
C GLU A 191 -13.45 14.43 24.71
N TYR A 192 -13.44 13.18 24.23
CA TYR A 192 -14.31 12.10 24.69
C TYR A 192 -13.45 10.93 25.17
N THR A 193 -13.70 10.48 26.41
CA THR A 193 -12.86 9.48 27.10
C THR A 193 -13.61 8.21 27.46
N THR A 194 -14.93 8.19 27.27
CA THR A 194 -15.79 7.04 27.60
C THR A 194 -16.61 6.60 26.39
N LEU A 195 -16.89 5.29 26.31
CA LEU A 195 -17.78 4.74 25.28
C LEU A 195 -19.18 5.39 25.28
N LYS A 196 -19.65 5.85 26.45
CA LYS A 196 -20.94 6.53 26.57
C LYS A 196 -20.92 7.87 25.84
N GLU A 197 -19.90 8.69 26.05
CA GLU A 197 -19.71 9.98 25.35
C GLU A 197 -19.57 9.77 23.85
N MET A 198 -18.74 8.80 23.42
CA MET A 198 -18.53 8.44 22.02
C MET A 198 -19.82 8.00 21.33
N LYS A 199 -20.65 7.16 21.99
CA LYS A 199 -21.98 6.77 21.50
C LYS A 199 -22.96 7.93 21.44
N GLN A 200 -22.87 8.89 22.36
CA GLN A 200 -23.72 10.08 22.38
C GLN A 200 -23.36 11.04 21.24
N GLN A 201 -22.06 11.28 21.03
CA GLN A 201 -21.56 12.14 19.96
C GLN A 201 -21.68 11.50 18.59
N ARG A 202 -21.47 10.18 18.47
CA ARG A 202 -21.56 9.33 17.28
C ARG A 202 -20.40 9.51 16.30
N CYS A 203 -20.21 10.69 15.73
CA CYS A 203 -19.21 10.99 14.70
C CYS A 203 -18.75 12.46 14.81
N ASP A 204 -17.64 12.79 14.20
CA ASP A 204 -17.16 14.17 14.02
C ASP A 204 -17.92 14.88 12.91
N MET A 205 -18.02 14.24 11.74
CA MET A 205 -18.69 14.79 10.57
C MET A 205 -19.37 13.71 9.71
N SER A 206 -20.26 14.15 8.84
CA SER A 206 -21.01 13.28 7.92
C SER A 206 -20.62 13.43 6.45
N LYS A 207 -19.61 14.26 6.15
CA LYS A 207 -19.18 14.52 4.75
C LYS A 207 -18.17 13.50 4.23
N THR A 208 -17.53 12.76 5.09
CA THR A 208 -16.57 11.70 4.75
C THR A 208 -16.66 10.56 5.78
N PHE A 209 -16.11 9.41 5.45
CA PHE A 209 -15.92 8.24 6.32
C PHE A 209 -14.44 7.84 6.43
N HIS A 210 -13.54 8.68 5.89
CA HIS A 210 -12.13 8.36 5.65
C HIS A 210 -11.41 7.92 6.92
N GLY A 211 -11.52 8.66 8.00
CA GLY A 211 -10.88 8.33 9.28
C GLY A 211 -11.37 7.01 9.90
N THR A 212 -12.67 6.66 9.74
CA THR A 212 -13.21 5.36 10.17
C THR A 212 -12.52 4.22 9.41
N HIS A 213 -12.38 4.39 8.09
CA HIS A 213 -11.78 3.40 7.21
C HIS A 213 -10.30 3.20 7.52
N VAL A 214 -9.56 4.29 7.67
CA VAL A 214 -8.14 4.33 8.03
C VAL A 214 -7.90 3.66 9.40
N ALA A 215 -8.70 4.01 10.41
CA ALA A 215 -8.60 3.42 11.74
C ALA A 215 -8.89 1.90 11.74
N GLY A 216 -9.87 1.47 10.96
CA GLY A 216 -10.19 0.05 10.78
C GLY A 216 -9.03 -0.74 10.15
N ILE A 217 -8.36 -0.20 9.12
CA ILE A 217 -7.16 -0.84 8.52
C ILE A 217 -6.05 -1.00 9.56
N ALA A 218 -5.73 0.05 10.30
CA ALA A 218 -4.63 0.03 11.25
C ALA A 218 -4.92 -0.89 12.44
N ALA A 219 -6.13 -0.80 13.03
CA ALA A 219 -6.40 -1.36 14.34
C ALA A 219 -7.83 -1.90 14.53
N GLY A 220 -8.58 -2.20 13.48
CA GLY A 220 -9.90 -2.84 13.58
C GLY A 220 -9.83 -4.21 14.28
N SER A 221 -10.91 -4.62 14.98
CA SER A 221 -10.92 -5.89 15.74
C SER A 221 -12.24 -6.67 15.70
N ASP A 222 -13.21 -6.26 14.88
CA ASP A 222 -14.48 -6.97 14.81
C ASP A 222 -14.32 -8.36 14.19
N GLN A 223 -14.25 -9.39 15.02
CA GLN A 223 -14.12 -10.78 14.59
C GLN A 223 -15.39 -11.36 13.95
N SER A 224 -16.54 -10.64 14.03
CA SER A 224 -17.74 -11.04 13.28
C SER A 224 -17.63 -10.71 11.80
N SER A 225 -16.73 -9.77 11.46
CA SER A 225 -16.29 -9.48 10.10
C SER A 225 -14.92 -10.06 9.85
N LYS A 226 -14.69 -10.50 8.63
CA LYS A 226 -13.36 -10.91 8.20
C LYS A 226 -12.45 -9.70 7.90
N TYR A 227 -12.90 -8.48 8.02
CA TYR A 227 -12.23 -7.24 7.66
C TYR A 227 -11.66 -6.47 8.88
N TYR A 228 -11.12 -7.17 9.86
CA TYR A 228 -10.38 -6.58 10.98
C TYR A 228 -8.99 -6.09 10.53
N GLY A 229 -8.40 -5.17 11.30
CA GLY A 229 -7.16 -4.48 10.96
C GLY A 229 -5.88 -5.27 11.19
N VAL A 230 -4.75 -4.57 11.02
CA VAL A 230 -3.40 -5.13 11.16
C VAL A 230 -3.01 -5.32 12.62
N ALA A 231 -3.40 -4.40 13.52
CA ALA A 231 -3.07 -4.43 14.95
C ALA A 231 -4.35 -4.50 15.82
N PRO A 232 -5.07 -5.64 15.83
CA PRO A 232 -6.41 -5.74 16.40
C PRO A 232 -6.51 -5.62 17.91
N ASP A 233 -5.40 -5.68 18.66
CA ASP A 233 -5.36 -5.51 20.12
C ASP A 233 -4.68 -4.21 20.57
N ALA A 234 -4.35 -3.30 19.65
CA ALA A 234 -3.80 -1.99 20.00
C ALA A 234 -4.84 -1.09 20.68
N ASP A 235 -4.39 -0.21 21.56
CA ASP A 235 -5.22 0.91 22.03
C ASP A 235 -5.32 1.97 20.92
N ILE A 236 -6.48 2.56 20.76
CA ILE A 236 -6.75 3.51 19.67
C ILE A 236 -6.92 4.92 20.25
N VAL A 237 -6.30 5.92 19.62
CA VAL A 237 -6.57 7.34 19.88
C VAL A 237 -6.97 7.98 18.55
N LEU A 238 -8.15 8.61 18.51
CA LEU A 238 -8.69 9.26 17.32
C LEU A 238 -8.61 10.78 17.47
N VAL A 239 -8.06 11.47 16.48
CA VAL A 239 -8.04 12.93 16.42
C VAL A 239 -8.67 13.39 15.11
N SER A 240 -9.82 14.05 15.23
CA SER A 240 -10.48 14.73 14.10
C SER A 240 -9.89 16.12 13.95
N PHE A 241 -9.05 16.35 12.94
CA PHE A 241 -8.30 17.58 12.78
C PHE A 241 -9.12 18.71 12.12
N SER A 242 -8.80 19.96 12.41
CA SER A 242 -9.56 21.15 12.00
C SER A 242 -9.18 21.67 10.60
N SER A 243 -8.66 20.84 9.71
CA SER A 243 -8.27 21.19 8.32
C SER A 243 -7.08 22.17 8.19
N GLN A 244 -6.29 22.33 9.26
CA GLN A 244 -5.06 23.13 9.26
C GLN A 244 -3.86 22.22 9.57
N ASN A 245 -2.71 22.44 8.91
CA ASN A 245 -1.50 21.67 9.21
C ASN A 245 -1.03 21.82 10.68
N THR A 246 -1.22 22.98 11.26
CA THR A 246 -0.92 23.22 12.69
C THR A 246 -1.76 22.31 13.60
N SER A 247 -3.02 22.09 13.28
CA SER A 247 -3.90 21.21 14.06
C SER A 247 -3.52 19.72 13.90
N VAL A 248 -2.89 19.35 12.79
CA VAL A 248 -2.30 18.01 12.62
C VAL A 248 -1.14 17.80 13.58
N ILE A 249 -0.23 18.78 13.72
CA ILE A 249 0.89 18.74 14.66
C ILE A 249 0.39 18.64 16.11
N ASP A 250 -0.61 19.46 16.47
CA ASP A 250 -1.25 19.37 17.80
C ASP A 250 -1.87 17.98 18.03
N GLY A 251 -2.51 17.41 17.01
CA GLY A 251 -3.11 16.09 17.06
C GLY A 251 -2.09 14.98 17.29
N ILE A 252 -0.98 14.99 16.55
CA ILE A 252 0.12 14.03 16.73
C ILE A 252 0.71 14.16 18.14
N LYS A 253 0.97 15.39 18.57
CA LYS A 253 1.50 15.66 19.92
C LYS A 253 0.57 15.15 21.02
N TYR A 254 -0.74 15.38 20.88
CA TYR A 254 -1.76 14.88 21.79
C TYR A 254 -1.73 13.35 21.93
N VAL A 255 -1.62 12.64 20.79
CA VAL A 255 -1.51 11.18 20.80
C VAL A 255 -0.26 10.70 21.53
N PHE A 256 0.90 11.31 21.26
CA PHE A 256 2.14 10.96 21.95
C PHE A 256 2.10 11.31 23.46
N ASP A 257 1.50 12.45 23.84
CA ASP A 257 1.31 12.81 25.24
C ASP A 257 0.44 11.77 25.98
N TYR A 258 -0.63 11.28 25.32
CA TYR A 258 -1.44 10.20 25.88
C TYR A 258 -0.62 8.91 26.05
N ALA A 259 0.10 8.48 25.00
CA ALA A 259 0.92 7.27 25.04
C ALA A 259 1.99 7.32 26.15
N GLU A 260 2.65 8.46 26.32
CA GLU A 260 3.60 8.71 27.41
C GLU A 260 2.93 8.60 28.77
N SER A 261 1.72 9.17 28.94
CA SER A 261 0.97 9.12 30.19
C SER A 261 0.62 7.72 30.66
N VAL A 262 0.53 6.76 29.72
CA VAL A 262 0.27 5.34 29.99
C VAL A 262 1.50 4.44 29.79
N SER A 263 2.68 5.05 29.56
CA SER A 263 3.98 4.38 29.39
C SER A 263 3.96 3.31 28.30
N LYS A 264 3.36 3.61 27.14
CA LYS A 264 3.27 2.71 25.96
C LYS A 264 3.98 3.30 24.76
N PRO A 265 4.62 2.46 23.92
CA PRO A 265 5.07 2.90 22.62
C PRO A 265 3.87 3.26 21.73
N CYS A 266 4.12 4.10 20.73
CA CYS A 266 3.07 4.66 19.92
C CYS A 266 3.47 4.80 18.46
N VAL A 267 2.53 4.51 17.57
CA VAL A 267 2.61 4.90 16.15
C VAL A 267 1.41 5.77 15.81
N VAL A 268 1.66 6.87 15.10
CA VAL A 268 0.61 7.78 14.61
C VAL A 268 0.54 7.67 13.09
N ASN A 269 -0.65 7.45 12.57
CA ASN A 269 -0.94 7.50 11.15
C ASN A 269 -1.50 8.86 10.74
N ILE A 270 -0.96 9.41 9.64
CA ILE A 270 -1.45 10.61 8.96
C ILE A 270 -1.68 10.28 7.47
N SER A 271 -2.96 10.14 7.11
CA SER A 271 -3.37 9.81 5.73
C SER A 271 -3.82 11.08 4.98
N LEU A 272 -2.95 12.10 4.97
CA LEU A 272 -3.21 13.42 4.41
C LEU A 272 -1.92 14.04 3.88
N GLY A 273 -2.04 15.07 3.02
CA GLY A 273 -0.90 15.79 2.47
C GLY A 273 -1.32 17.03 1.69
N THR A 274 -0.34 17.77 1.23
CA THR A 274 -0.45 18.95 0.35
C THR A 274 0.78 19.01 -0.55
N HIS A 275 0.75 19.86 -1.60
CA HIS A 275 1.94 20.18 -2.39
C HIS A 275 2.48 21.58 -2.08
N LEU A 276 2.08 22.16 -0.95
CA LEU A 276 2.57 23.46 -0.51
C LEU A 276 3.81 23.28 0.36
N GLY A 277 4.97 23.66 -0.16
CA GLY A 277 6.27 23.54 0.53
C GLY A 277 7.43 23.19 -0.40
N PRO A 278 8.67 23.18 0.13
CA PRO A 278 9.90 23.02 -0.66
C PRO A 278 10.17 21.57 -1.14
N HIS A 279 9.43 20.61 -0.68
CA HIS A 279 9.58 19.17 -0.98
C HIS A 279 10.99 18.61 -0.69
N ASP A 280 11.66 19.13 0.36
CA ASP A 280 13.01 18.74 0.78
C ASP A 280 13.08 18.32 2.27
N GLY A 281 11.96 18.39 3.00
CA GLY A 281 11.91 18.05 4.43
C GLY A 281 12.37 19.19 5.35
N THR A 282 12.47 20.44 4.86
CA THR A 282 12.88 21.61 5.65
C THR A 282 11.72 22.53 6.05
N SER A 283 10.48 22.21 5.63
CA SER A 283 9.32 23.01 5.98
C SER A 283 9.12 23.14 7.51
N ALA A 284 8.38 24.15 7.95
CA ALA A 284 8.06 24.30 9.37
C ALA A 284 7.33 23.07 9.93
N THR A 285 6.51 22.42 9.10
CA THR A 285 5.81 21.17 9.45
C THR A 285 6.81 20.01 9.65
N ASP A 286 7.77 19.83 8.72
CA ASP A 286 8.78 18.77 8.83
C ASP A 286 9.65 18.93 10.07
N ARG A 287 10.07 20.15 10.37
CA ARG A 287 10.83 20.42 11.59
C ARG A 287 10.04 20.12 12.87
N ALA A 288 8.73 20.44 12.88
CA ALA A 288 7.86 20.09 13.99
C ALA A 288 7.68 18.57 14.13
N LEU A 289 7.56 17.85 13.01
CA LEU A 289 7.48 16.38 13.02
C LEU A 289 8.77 15.74 13.55
N ALA A 290 9.94 16.26 13.16
CA ALA A 290 11.24 15.77 13.64
C ALA A 290 11.38 15.85 15.16
N GLU A 291 10.84 16.90 15.81
CA GLU A 291 10.88 17.06 17.26
C GLU A 291 9.91 16.09 18.01
N LEU A 292 8.93 15.53 17.31
CA LEU A 292 7.93 14.66 17.91
C LEU A 292 8.34 13.18 17.94
N VAL A 293 9.13 12.74 16.98
CA VAL A 293 9.53 11.32 16.84
C VAL A 293 10.68 10.95 17.76
N GLY A 294 10.91 9.67 17.96
CA GLY A 294 12.00 9.15 18.77
C GLY A 294 11.81 7.68 19.13
N PRO A 295 12.56 7.14 20.09
CA PRO A 295 12.37 5.77 20.54
C PRO A 295 10.93 5.50 20.98
N GLY A 296 10.28 4.53 20.35
CA GLY A 296 8.87 4.18 20.63
C GLY A 296 7.85 5.22 20.17
N ARG A 297 8.24 6.26 19.42
CA ARG A 297 7.35 7.28 18.85
C ARG A 297 7.57 7.39 17.36
N ILE A 298 6.69 6.77 16.59
CA ILE A 298 6.80 6.64 15.13
C ILE A 298 5.62 7.36 14.47
N ILE A 299 5.88 8.03 13.36
CA ILE A 299 4.85 8.61 12.48
C ILE A 299 4.91 7.88 11.14
N VAL A 300 3.75 7.50 10.63
CA VAL A 300 3.59 6.91 9.30
C VAL A 300 2.67 7.81 8.48
N GLY A 301 3.06 8.13 7.25
CA GLY A 301 2.32 9.02 6.37
C GLY A 301 2.07 8.42 4.99
N ALA A 302 1.05 8.95 4.31
CA ALA A 302 0.71 8.60 2.94
C ALA A 302 1.61 9.32 1.93
N ALA A 303 1.99 8.64 0.84
CA ALA A 303 2.82 9.24 -0.20
C ALA A 303 2.10 10.32 -1.03
N GLY A 304 0.77 10.24 -1.16
CA GLY A 304 -0.05 11.04 -2.05
C GLY A 304 -0.66 10.21 -3.18
N ASN A 305 -1.60 10.81 -3.92
CA ASN A 305 -2.37 10.08 -4.96
C ASN A 305 -2.23 10.72 -6.35
N GLU A 306 -1.15 11.44 -6.60
CA GLU A 306 -0.87 12.20 -7.80
C GLU A 306 0.13 11.51 -8.75
N GLY A 307 0.43 10.21 -8.52
CA GLY A 307 1.42 9.44 -9.28
C GLY A 307 1.14 9.22 -10.77
N ALA A 308 -0.05 9.59 -11.25
CA ALA A 308 -0.43 9.60 -12.66
C ALA A 308 -0.83 11.00 -13.15
N THR A 309 -0.60 12.05 -12.35
CA THR A 309 -1.02 13.43 -12.63
C THR A 309 0.21 14.30 -12.84
N GLN A 310 0.18 15.17 -13.84
CA GLN A 310 1.26 16.11 -14.17
C GLN A 310 1.20 17.36 -13.25
N VAL A 311 1.21 17.13 -11.92
CA VAL A 311 1.11 18.20 -10.92
C VAL A 311 2.44 18.92 -10.69
N HIS A 312 3.53 18.36 -11.14
CA HIS A 312 4.88 18.89 -10.99
C HIS A 312 5.44 19.32 -12.35
N ALA A 313 6.27 20.36 -12.36
CA ALA A 313 7.11 20.71 -13.49
C ALA A 313 8.43 21.28 -12.99
N SER A 314 9.53 20.97 -13.67
CA SER A 314 10.85 21.42 -13.29
C SER A 314 11.74 21.73 -14.49
N LYS A 315 12.75 22.59 -14.28
CA LYS A 315 13.80 22.86 -15.26
C LYS A 315 15.08 23.26 -14.56
N THR A 316 16.20 22.64 -14.97
CA THR A 316 17.55 23.16 -14.68
C THR A 316 17.94 24.14 -15.78
N PHE A 317 18.20 25.38 -15.41
CA PHE A 317 18.58 26.45 -16.32
C PHE A 317 20.03 26.31 -16.78
N LYS A 318 20.26 26.65 -18.05
CA LYS A 318 21.58 26.55 -18.70
C LYS A 318 21.91 27.83 -19.39
N GLU A 319 23.19 28.04 -19.75
CA GLU A 319 23.63 29.17 -20.55
C GLU A 319 22.79 29.26 -21.82
N GLY A 320 22.19 30.45 -22.03
CA GLY A 320 21.30 30.72 -23.14
C GLY A 320 19.89 30.13 -23.08
N ASP A 321 19.59 29.35 -22.01
CA ASP A 321 18.27 28.72 -21.79
C ASP A 321 17.82 28.85 -20.33
N THR A 322 17.59 30.09 -19.91
CA THR A 322 17.23 30.47 -18.52
C THR A 322 15.73 30.72 -18.31
N MET A 323 14.88 30.26 -19.23
CA MET A 323 13.43 30.47 -19.17
C MET A 323 12.66 29.16 -19.31
N MET A 324 11.59 29.04 -18.53
CA MET A 324 10.59 27.97 -18.61
C MET A 324 9.20 28.60 -18.81
N LYS A 325 8.40 27.99 -19.68
CA LYS A 325 6.99 28.37 -19.87
C LYS A 325 6.11 27.13 -19.71
N THR A 326 5.03 27.26 -18.95
CA THR A 326 4.03 26.20 -18.80
C THR A 326 2.63 26.75 -18.70
N MET A 327 1.64 26.04 -19.20
CA MET A 327 0.22 26.36 -19.06
C MET A 327 -0.36 25.57 -17.89
N ILE A 328 -1.38 26.13 -17.25
CA ILE A 328 -2.10 25.51 -16.14
C ILE A 328 -3.38 24.92 -16.69
N GLY A 329 -3.52 23.60 -16.57
CA GLY A 329 -4.72 22.86 -16.88
C GLY A 329 -5.55 22.54 -15.65
N PHE A 330 -6.81 22.19 -15.88
CA PHE A 330 -7.75 21.73 -14.85
C PHE A 330 -8.37 20.42 -15.30
N ASN A 331 -8.30 19.39 -14.46
CA ASN A 331 -8.90 18.08 -14.74
C ASN A 331 -10.44 18.10 -14.68
N ASP A 332 -11.02 19.22 -14.24
CA ASP A 332 -12.45 19.45 -14.20
C ASP A 332 -12.89 20.23 -15.46
N ALA A 333 -13.69 19.56 -16.30
CA ALA A 333 -14.23 20.14 -17.53
C ALA A 333 -15.39 21.13 -17.32
N SER A 334 -15.77 21.45 -16.06
CA SER A 334 -16.84 22.40 -15.79
C SER A 334 -16.47 23.82 -16.24
N ALA A 335 -17.40 24.51 -16.91
CA ALA A 335 -17.25 25.88 -17.38
C ALA A 335 -17.50 26.91 -16.26
N GLY A 336 -16.92 26.71 -15.08
CA GLY A 336 -17.14 27.58 -13.92
C GLY A 336 -15.87 28.26 -13.44
N ALA A 337 -16.00 29.03 -12.35
CA ALA A 337 -14.87 29.63 -11.68
C ALA A 337 -13.80 28.58 -11.32
N LYS A 338 -12.54 28.89 -11.59
CA LYS A 338 -11.38 28.02 -11.29
C LYS A 338 -10.45 28.75 -10.34
N THR A 339 -9.84 27.95 -9.46
CA THR A 339 -8.74 28.39 -8.61
C THR A 339 -7.54 27.49 -8.88
N ALA A 340 -6.35 28.08 -9.03
CA ALA A 340 -5.11 27.34 -9.07
C ALA A 340 -4.11 27.99 -8.11
N ARG A 341 -3.48 27.17 -7.29
CA ARG A 341 -2.40 27.59 -6.40
C ARG A 341 -1.14 26.89 -6.84
N ILE A 342 -0.18 27.66 -7.31
CA ILE A 342 1.10 27.16 -7.81
C ILE A 342 2.19 27.58 -6.85
N ASP A 343 2.90 26.62 -6.29
CA ASP A 343 4.04 26.82 -5.42
C ASP A 343 5.34 26.58 -6.20
N ILE A 344 6.24 27.56 -6.21
CA ILE A 344 7.40 27.63 -7.09
C ILE A 344 8.64 27.86 -6.24
N TRP A 345 9.56 26.91 -6.28
CA TRP A 345 10.81 26.91 -5.50
C TRP A 345 12.03 26.78 -6.42
N SER A 346 13.11 27.48 -6.07
CA SER A 346 14.38 27.31 -6.77
C SER A 346 15.48 26.89 -5.79
N ASP A 347 16.68 26.65 -6.33
CA ASP A 347 17.84 26.32 -5.51
C ASP A 347 18.23 27.49 -4.60
N LYS A 348 18.89 27.16 -3.49
CA LYS A 348 19.44 28.12 -2.54
C LYS A 348 20.25 29.20 -3.27
N ASP A 349 20.09 30.46 -2.84
CA ASP A 349 20.78 31.65 -3.35
C ASP A 349 20.54 31.96 -4.85
N ALA A 350 19.60 31.24 -5.51
CA ALA A 350 19.24 31.52 -6.91
C ALA A 350 18.29 32.68 -7.03
N ALA A 351 18.43 33.49 -8.09
CA ALA A 351 17.40 34.48 -8.46
C ALA A 351 16.23 33.74 -9.15
N LEU A 352 15.02 34.01 -8.70
CA LEU A 352 13.78 33.47 -9.27
C LEU A 352 12.88 34.64 -9.70
N LYS A 353 12.43 34.62 -10.96
CA LYS A 353 11.53 35.58 -11.53
C LYS A 353 10.34 34.92 -12.18
N VAL A 354 9.15 35.43 -11.95
CA VAL A 354 7.89 34.82 -12.40
C VAL A 354 6.96 35.88 -13.00
N LYS A 355 6.35 35.56 -14.15
CA LYS A 355 5.23 36.26 -14.74
C LYS A 355 4.03 35.36 -14.90
N ALA A 356 2.84 35.88 -14.65
CA ALA A 356 1.60 35.22 -15.04
C ALA A 356 1.23 35.64 -16.48
N VAL A 357 0.70 34.71 -17.24
CA VAL A 357 0.33 34.94 -18.64
C VAL A 357 -1.05 34.36 -18.95
N VAL A 358 -1.69 34.90 -19.98
CA VAL A 358 -2.82 34.33 -20.69
C VAL A 358 -2.34 33.88 -22.07
N VAL A 359 -2.67 32.68 -22.49
CA VAL A 359 -2.13 32.03 -23.69
C VAL A 359 -3.25 31.62 -24.63
N ASP A 360 -3.07 31.86 -25.93
CA ASP A 360 -3.87 31.24 -26.98
C ASP A 360 -3.37 29.83 -27.28
N THR A 361 -4.21 28.82 -27.02
CA THR A 361 -3.81 27.42 -27.24
C THR A 361 -3.79 27.00 -28.73
N ASN A 362 -4.24 27.86 -29.66
CA ASN A 362 -4.13 27.56 -31.07
C ASN A 362 -2.68 27.63 -31.57
N ASP A 363 -1.92 28.63 -31.10
CA ASP A 363 -0.55 28.87 -31.58
C ASP A 363 0.50 29.03 -30.46
N GLY A 364 0.09 29.09 -29.20
CA GLY A 364 0.96 29.26 -28.03
C GLY A 364 1.39 30.70 -27.80
N SER A 365 0.75 31.70 -28.45
CA SER A 365 1.05 33.12 -28.27
C SER A 365 0.54 33.63 -26.92
N ILE A 366 1.30 34.56 -26.32
CA ILE A 366 0.93 35.23 -25.06
C ILE A 366 0.05 36.41 -25.41
N LEU A 367 -1.18 36.44 -24.91
CA LEU A 367 -2.17 37.49 -25.14
C LEU A 367 -2.13 38.59 -24.07
N ALA A 368 -1.76 38.20 -22.86
CA ALA A 368 -1.60 39.11 -21.73
C ALA A 368 -0.52 38.60 -20.80
N GLU A 369 0.26 39.51 -20.21
CA GLU A 369 1.27 39.17 -19.21
C GLU A 369 1.26 40.18 -18.06
N SER A 370 1.58 39.70 -16.86
CA SER A 370 1.80 40.53 -15.67
C SER A 370 3.16 41.23 -15.72
N SER A 371 3.39 42.21 -14.84
CA SER A 371 4.75 42.56 -14.44
C SER A 371 5.47 41.36 -13.85
N GLU A 372 6.80 41.38 -13.88
CA GLU A 372 7.66 40.36 -13.30
C GLU A 372 7.70 40.52 -11.77
N VAL A 373 7.56 39.40 -11.07
CA VAL A 373 7.85 39.26 -9.64
C VAL A 373 9.23 38.61 -9.52
N ALA A 374 10.11 39.19 -8.70
CA ALA A 374 11.49 38.76 -8.59
C ALA A 374 11.92 38.67 -7.11
N THR A 375 12.52 37.55 -6.69
CA THR A 375 12.91 37.32 -5.29
C THR A 375 14.11 38.16 -4.84
N ASP A 376 14.77 38.89 -5.76
CA ASP A 376 15.89 39.78 -5.50
C ASP A 376 15.50 41.24 -5.35
N GLY A 377 14.20 41.62 -5.32
CA GLY A 377 13.83 43.00 -5.14
C GLY A 377 12.39 43.43 -5.37
N ALA A 378 11.45 42.56 -5.69
CA ALA A 378 10.08 42.98 -5.95
C ALA A 378 9.12 42.63 -4.79
N ALA A 379 8.08 43.45 -4.64
CA ALA A 379 7.01 43.23 -3.68
C ALA A 379 5.96 42.28 -4.23
N ASP A 380 5.08 41.76 -3.35
CA ASP A 380 3.87 41.04 -3.73
C ASP A 380 3.08 41.73 -4.82
N MET A 381 2.49 40.98 -5.74
CA MET A 381 1.79 41.49 -6.90
C MET A 381 0.34 41.00 -6.96
N LYS A 382 -0.55 41.87 -7.38
CA LYS A 382 -1.87 41.48 -7.85
C LYS A 382 -2.05 41.99 -9.30
N TYR A 383 -2.40 41.07 -10.20
CA TYR A 383 -2.67 41.37 -11.60
C TYR A 383 -4.06 40.90 -11.99
N THR A 384 -4.89 41.83 -12.48
CA THR A 384 -6.20 41.52 -13.08
C THR A 384 -6.01 41.34 -14.57
N PHE A 385 -6.51 40.26 -15.13
CA PHE A 385 -6.43 40.00 -16.55
C PHE A 385 -7.19 41.07 -17.32
N PRO A 386 -6.59 41.67 -18.40
CA PRO A 386 -7.21 42.73 -19.15
C PRO A 386 -8.40 42.26 -19.96
N ASP A 387 -9.35 43.18 -20.21
CA ASP A 387 -10.48 42.87 -21.10
C ASP A 387 -9.99 42.46 -22.48
N GLY A 388 -10.67 41.47 -23.08
CA GLY A 388 -10.36 40.96 -24.41
C GLY A 388 -9.24 39.91 -24.49
N CYS A 389 -8.59 39.57 -23.39
CA CYS A 389 -7.63 38.44 -23.38
C CYS A 389 -8.32 37.05 -23.33
N GLY A 390 -9.63 37.01 -23.14
CA GLY A 390 -10.44 35.81 -23.11
C GLY A 390 -10.40 35.00 -21.80
N VAL A 391 -9.87 35.62 -20.73
CA VAL A 391 -9.91 35.07 -19.35
C VAL A 391 -10.34 36.19 -18.42
N GLU A 392 -11.38 35.96 -17.65
CA GLU A 392 -11.80 36.85 -16.57
C GLU A 392 -11.24 36.38 -15.23
N GLY A 393 -10.62 37.31 -14.49
CA GLY A 393 -10.08 36.96 -13.17
C GLY A 393 -8.82 37.70 -12.83
N ASN A 394 -8.08 37.15 -11.87
CA ASN A 394 -6.83 37.73 -11.42
C ASN A 394 -5.87 36.65 -10.91
N VAL A 395 -4.61 37.03 -10.77
CA VAL A 395 -3.59 36.30 -10.04
C VAL A 395 -3.01 37.18 -8.95
N GLN A 396 -2.74 36.59 -7.79
CA GLN A 396 -1.95 37.18 -6.72
C GLN A 396 -0.67 36.35 -6.59
N MET A 397 0.49 37.02 -6.54
CA MET A 397 1.77 36.40 -6.29
C MET A 397 2.38 36.97 -5.02
N ALA A 398 2.77 36.10 -4.10
CA ALA A 398 3.57 36.43 -2.93
C ALA A 398 4.92 35.73 -3.03
N LEU A 399 5.95 36.33 -2.48
CA LEU A 399 7.31 35.85 -2.59
C LEU A 399 8.07 35.95 -1.27
N GLN A 400 9.01 35.03 -1.08
CA GLN A 400 9.99 35.11 0.00
C GLN A 400 11.30 34.40 -0.38
N VAL A 401 12.34 34.65 0.39
CA VAL A 401 13.45 33.71 0.54
C VAL A 401 13.27 33.07 1.92
N ASP A 402 13.07 31.75 1.94
CA ASP A 402 12.80 31.05 3.20
C ASP A 402 14.02 31.12 4.12
N SER A 403 13.82 31.58 5.34
CA SER A 403 14.89 31.84 6.30
C SER A 403 15.57 30.58 6.88
N HIS A 404 15.05 29.39 6.59
CA HIS A 404 15.57 28.13 7.12
C HIS A 404 16.40 27.36 6.10
N ASN A 405 16.05 27.47 4.81
CA ASN A 405 16.75 26.78 3.74
C ASN A 405 17.38 27.72 2.71
N ASP A 406 17.20 29.05 2.85
CA ASP A 406 17.67 30.12 1.96
C ASP A 406 17.21 29.93 0.50
N ARG A 407 16.12 29.19 0.27
CA ARG A 407 15.55 28.95 -1.05
C ARG A 407 14.50 30.01 -1.38
N PRO A 408 14.53 30.57 -2.60
CA PRO A 408 13.49 31.47 -3.06
C PRO A 408 12.19 30.73 -3.37
N GLU A 409 11.07 31.32 -2.95
CA GLU A 409 9.71 30.82 -3.16
C GLU A 409 8.87 31.90 -3.82
N VAL A 410 8.04 31.52 -4.78
CA VAL A 410 6.93 32.37 -5.31
C VAL A 410 5.65 31.52 -5.26
N LEU A 411 4.67 32.00 -4.49
CA LEU A 411 3.34 31.41 -4.45
C LEU A 411 2.39 32.21 -5.32
N ALA A 412 1.85 31.59 -6.40
CA ALA A 412 0.90 32.22 -7.31
C ALA A 412 -0.51 31.64 -7.08
N LEU A 413 -1.47 32.52 -6.77
CA LEU A 413 -2.87 32.19 -6.57
C LEU A 413 -3.74 32.81 -7.66
N TYR A 414 -4.18 31.97 -8.58
CA TYR A 414 -5.12 32.31 -9.63
C TYR A 414 -6.56 32.17 -9.15
N ARG A 415 -7.41 33.16 -9.50
CA ARG A 415 -8.86 33.10 -9.34
C ARG A 415 -9.50 33.56 -10.62
N THR A 416 -10.16 32.67 -11.32
CA THR A 416 -10.82 33.00 -12.60
C THR A 416 -12.29 32.67 -12.52
N SER A 417 -13.11 33.46 -13.20
CA SER A 417 -14.57 33.27 -13.30
C SER A 417 -14.98 32.63 -14.62
N SER A 418 -14.26 32.90 -15.69
CA SER A 418 -14.56 32.38 -17.02
C SER A 418 -13.31 32.23 -17.89
N PHE A 419 -13.41 31.36 -18.88
CA PHE A 419 -12.44 31.16 -19.95
C PHE A 419 -13.17 31.11 -21.29
N GLU A 420 -12.67 31.85 -22.28
CA GLU A 420 -13.03 31.58 -23.67
C GLU A 420 -12.40 30.25 -24.14
N ASN A 421 -13.01 29.68 -25.17
CA ASN A 421 -12.41 28.54 -25.83
C ASN A 421 -10.99 28.87 -26.31
N ASN A 422 -10.10 27.91 -26.25
CA ASN A 422 -8.68 28.03 -26.65
C ASN A 422 -7.90 29.06 -25.80
N ARG A 423 -8.27 29.28 -24.53
CA ARG A 423 -7.52 30.11 -23.59
C ARG A 423 -7.03 29.27 -22.40
N ARG A 424 -5.81 29.59 -21.98
CA ARG A 424 -5.23 29.03 -20.74
C ARG A 424 -4.54 30.16 -19.97
N ILE A 425 -4.53 30.02 -18.66
CA ILE A 425 -3.58 30.72 -17.81
C ILE A 425 -2.26 29.95 -17.80
N GLY A 426 -1.16 30.65 -17.53
CA GLY A 426 0.16 29.98 -17.47
C GLY A 426 1.18 30.86 -16.74
N LEU A 427 2.40 30.33 -16.72
CA LEU A 427 3.56 30.96 -16.08
C LEU A 427 4.73 31.02 -17.03
N VAL A 428 5.49 32.12 -16.91
CA VAL A 428 6.85 32.25 -17.43
C VAL A 428 7.77 32.39 -16.23
N VAL A 429 8.69 31.46 -16.08
CA VAL A 429 9.64 31.41 -14.98
C VAL A 429 11.04 31.54 -15.52
N THR A 430 11.83 32.44 -14.91
CA THR A 430 13.22 32.67 -15.27
C THR A 430 14.07 32.51 -14.01
N GLY A 431 15.19 31.83 -14.14
CA GLY A 431 16.12 31.57 -13.01
C GLY A 431 17.57 31.78 -13.38
N SER A 432 18.43 31.70 -12.39
CA SER A 432 19.89 31.76 -12.55
C SER A 432 20.41 30.56 -13.34
N GLU A 433 21.41 30.77 -14.16
CA GLU A 433 22.13 29.66 -14.82
C GLU A 433 22.67 28.70 -13.80
N GLY A 434 22.51 27.39 -14.05
CA GLY A 434 22.89 26.29 -13.17
C GLY A 434 21.88 25.95 -12.09
N SER A 435 20.92 26.83 -11.80
CA SER A 435 19.88 26.56 -10.80
C SER A 435 18.74 25.71 -11.38
N THR A 436 18.06 24.98 -10.51
CA THR A 436 16.86 24.21 -10.83
C THR A 436 15.64 24.87 -10.21
N VAL A 437 14.57 25.03 -10.99
CA VAL A 437 13.26 25.40 -10.48
C VAL A 437 12.37 24.15 -10.42
N HIS A 438 11.64 24.01 -9.34
CA HIS A 438 10.55 23.07 -9.17
C HIS A 438 9.26 23.82 -8.91
N MET A 439 8.14 23.37 -9.47
CA MET A 439 6.84 23.95 -9.18
C MET A 439 5.76 22.87 -9.08
N TRP A 440 4.81 23.09 -8.21
CA TRP A 440 3.66 22.22 -8.01
C TRP A 440 2.35 22.96 -8.15
N ASN A 441 1.38 22.31 -8.80
CA ASN A 441 -0.01 22.73 -8.69
C ASN A 441 -0.60 22.08 -7.43
N CYS A 442 -0.87 22.91 -6.43
CA CYS A 442 -1.31 22.47 -5.09
C CYS A 442 -2.80 22.14 -5.03
N ASP A 443 -3.57 22.42 -6.08
CA ASP A 443 -4.98 22.09 -6.15
C ASP A 443 -5.17 20.72 -6.82
N VAL A 444 -5.96 19.85 -6.22
CA VAL A 444 -6.13 18.43 -6.58
C VAL A 444 -6.51 18.18 -8.05
N THR A 445 -7.11 19.19 -8.70
CA THR A 445 -7.57 19.10 -10.09
C THR A 445 -6.61 19.76 -11.10
N GLY A 446 -5.46 20.27 -10.64
CA GLY A 446 -4.55 21.04 -11.46
C GLY A 446 -3.42 20.22 -12.07
N ASN A 447 -2.97 20.59 -13.26
CA ASN A 447 -1.82 20.04 -13.95
C ASN A 447 -1.07 21.09 -14.76
N PHE A 448 0.15 20.75 -15.21
CA PHE A 448 0.93 21.58 -16.12
C PHE A 448 0.92 21.00 -17.52
N LEU A 449 0.79 21.87 -18.54
CA LEU A 449 0.59 21.49 -19.93
C LEU A 449 1.43 22.35 -20.90
N SER A 450 1.88 21.75 -21.98
CA SER A 450 2.40 22.48 -23.15
C SER A 450 1.34 22.69 -24.24
N GLU A 451 0.24 21.96 -24.20
CA GLU A 451 -0.74 21.84 -25.30
C GLU A 451 -0.07 21.49 -26.65
N GLY A 452 1.11 20.83 -26.61
CA GLY A 452 1.92 20.52 -27.77
C GLY A 452 2.59 21.73 -28.44
N LYS A 453 2.66 22.88 -27.78
CA LYS A 453 3.23 24.11 -28.34
C LYS A 453 4.74 24.21 -28.12
N ALA A 454 5.46 24.55 -29.16
CA ALA A 454 6.92 24.69 -29.09
C ALA A 454 7.33 25.79 -28.08
N GLY A 455 8.31 25.43 -27.22
CA GLY A 455 8.82 26.33 -26.17
C GLY A 455 7.94 26.39 -24.91
N TRP A 456 6.88 25.58 -24.84
CA TRP A 456 6.10 25.32 -23.63
C TRP A 456 6.43 23.96 -23.06
N THR A 457 6.34 23.78 -21.75
CA THR A 457 6.76 22.58 -21.02
C THR A 457 5.53 21.89 -20.42
N ASP A 458 5.42 20.58 -20.61
CA ASP A 458 4.45 19.74 -19.89
C ASP A 458 4.92 19.51 -18.46
N GLY A 459 3.98 19.23 -17.57
CA GLY A 459 4.28 18.70 -16.27
C GLY A 459 4.73 17.25 -16.33
N ASP A 460 5.15 16.72 -15.18
CA ASP A 460 5.51 15.33 -14.99
C ASP A 460 4.89 14.77 -13.69
N ALA A 461 4.99 13.45 -13.52
CA ALA A 461 4.49 12.72 -12.36
C ALA A 461 5.63 12.30 -11.40
N ASN A 462 6.81 12.91 -11.50
CA ASN A 462 7.89 12.76 -10.52
C ASN A 462 7.76 13.85 -9.45
N TYR A 463 8.47 13.69 -8.34
CA TYR A 463 8.41 14.65 -7.22
C TYR A 463 6.99 14.89 -6.69
N THR A 464 6.13 13.87 -6.79
CA THR A 464 4.71 13.98 -6.40
C THR A 464 4.44 13.51 -4.97
N ILE A 465 5.48 13.17 -4.20
CA ILE A 465 5.31 12.88 -2.76
C ILE A 465 4.78 14.13 -2.06
N ALA A 466 3.68 13.97 -1.33
CA ALA A 466 3.01 15.07 -0.65
C ALA A 466 3.79 15.54 0.60
N GLU A 467 3.75 16.83 0.87
CA GLU A 467 4.16 17.43 2.15
C GLU A 467 3.29 16.94 3.33
N ILE A 468 3.70 17.19 4.56
CA ILE A 468 3.08 16.76 5.82
C ILE A 468 3.28 15.28 6.13
N GLY A 469 2.83 14.38 5.28
CA GLY A 469 2.90 12.92 5.55
C GLY A 469 3.99 12.20 4.77
N GLY A 470 4.54 12.80 3.73
CA GLY A 470 5.38 12.08 2.76
C GLY A 470 6.84 12.50 2.73
N ILE A 471 7.12 13.78 2.77
CA ILE A 471 8.45 14.34 2.49
C ILE A 471 9.43 14.23 3.68
N SER A 472 8.95 14.39 4.90
CA SER A 472 9.81 14.43 6.09
C SER A 472 10.80 13.25 6.14
N PRO A 473 12.09 13.50 6.45
CA PRO A 473 13.04 12.42 6.69
C PRO A 473 12.71 11.59 7.92
N ASP A 474 11.87 12.08 8.83
CA ASP A 474 11.55 11.46 10.11
C ASP A 474 10.21 10.72 10.10
N VAL A 475 9.44 10.82 9.03
CA VAL A 475 8.17 10.11 8.80
C VAL A 475 8.41 8.88 7.90
N ILE A 476 7.81 7.75 8.23
CA ILE A 476 7.80 6.56 7.38
C ILE A 476 6.69 6.72 6.33
N THR A 477 7.05 6.79 5.07
CA THR A 477 6.12 7.10 3.97
C THR A 477 5.70 5.84 3.22
N ALA A 478 4.40 5.63 3.07
CA ALA A 478 3.80 4.48 2.41
C ALA A 478 3.30 4.81 1.00
N GLY A 479 3.84 4.14 0.00
CA GLY A 479 3.29 4.04 -1.36
C GLY A 479 2.26 2.91 -1.46
N SER A 480 1.54 2.83 -2.59
CA SER A 480 0.46 1.87 -2.80
C SER A 480 0.76 0.87 -3.91
N TYR A 481 0.38 -0.40 -3.66
CA TYR A 481 0.29 -1.42 -4.71
C TYR A 481 -1.03 -2.21 -4.63
N ASN A 482 -1.38 -2.90 -5.73
CA ASN A 482 -2.66 -3.56 -5.91
C ASN A 482 -2.61 -5.00 -5.43
N THR A 483 -3.51 -5.38 -4.52
CA THR A 483 -3.67 -6.76 -4.04
C THR A 483 -4.98 -7.40 -4.51
N LYS A 484 -5.80 -6.67 -5.27
CA LYS A 484 -7.07 -7.12 -5.86
C LYS A 484 -7.26 -6.52 -7.25
N ASP A 485 -7.96 -7.24 -8.10
CA ASP A 485 -8.47 -6.81 -9.42
C ASP A 485 -10.00 -6.66 -9.43
N SER A 486 -10.68 -7.11 -8.38
CA SER A 486 -12.12 -7.07 -8.23
C SER A 486 -12.54 -7.20 -6.76
N TYR A 487 -13.77 -6.83 -6.46
CA TYR A 487 -14.39 -7.09 -5.15
C TYR A 487 -15.88 -7.41 -5.31
N GLN A 488 -16.44 -8.09 -4.32
CA GLN A 488 -17.86 -8.47 -4.29
C GLN A 488 -18.56 -7.74 -3.13
N ASN A 489 -19.71 -7.14 -3.40
CA ASN A 489 -20.54 -6.56 -2.34
C ASN A 489 -21.31 -7.66 -1.57
N PHE A 490 -21.89 -7.30 -0.42
CA PHE A 490 -22.63 -8.25 0.43
C PHE A 490 -23.87 -8.86 -0.24
N MET A 491 -24.35 -8.27 -1.37
CA MET A 491 -25.45 -8.79 -2.17
C MET A 491 -24.99 -9.76 -3.27
N GLY A 492 -23.68 -10.04 -3.36
CA GLY A 492 -23.10 -10.95 -4.34
C GLY A 492 -22.76 -10.31 -5.70
N LYS A 493 -22.91 -9.00 -5.87
CA LYS A 493 -22.51 -8.32 -7.10
C LYS A 493 -21.00 -8.09 -7.12
N VAL A 494 -20.36 -8.50 -8.20
CA VAL A 494 -18.90 -8.30 -8.43
C VAL A 494 -18.69 -6.97 -9.16
N TYR A 495 -17.65 -6.26 -8.75
CA TYR A 495 -17.15 -5.03 -9.35
C TYR A 495 -15.69 -5.25 -9.74
N ASP A 496 -15.42 -5.23 -11.04
CA ASP A 496 -14.06 -5.32 -11.57
C ASP A 496 -13.40 -3.93 -11.50
N LEU A 497 -12.13 -3.90 -11.15
CA LEU A 497 -11.32 -2.67 -11.17
C LEU A 497 -10.79 -2.45 -12.59
N ASN A 498 -10.78 -1.19 -13.03
CA ASN A 498 -10.22 -0.85 -14.34
C ASN A 498 -8.68 -0.74 -14.24
N PRO A 499 -7.90 -1.64 -14.87
CA PRO A 499 -6.44 -1.60 -14.82
C PRO A 499 -5.84 -0.32 -15.42
N GLU A 500 -6.53 0.35 -16.33
CA GLU A 500 -6.08 1.64 -16.90
C GLU A 500 -6.16 2.79 -15.89
N VAL A 501 -6.93 2.61 -14.81
CA VAL A 501 -7.10 3.62 -13.75
C VAL A 501 -6.26 3.29 -12.53
N VAL A 502 -6.20 2.01 -12.14
CA VAL A 502 -5.55 1.62 -10.88
C VAL A 502 -4.26 0.81 -11.08
N GLY A 503 -3.99 0.25 -12.26
CA GLY A 503 -2.92 -0.73 -12.54
C GLY A 503 -3.38 -2.17 -12.35
N ASN A 504 -2.56 -3.14 -12.76
CA ASN A 504 -2.84 -4.56 -12.63
C ASN A 504 -2.55 -5.09 -11.23
N LEU A 505 -3.03 -6.31 -10.97
CA LEU A 505 -2.72 -7.03 -9.72
C LEU A 505 -1.20 -7.18 -9.52
N GLY A 506 -0.72 -6.83 -8.33
CA GLY A 506 0.70 -6.86 -7.98
C GLY A 506 1.49 -5.64 -8.44
N GLU A 507 0.99 -4.81 -9.34
CA GLU A 507 1.64 -3.56 -9.77
C GLU A 507 1.49 -2.44 -8.73
N ARG A 508 2.35 -1.42 -8.83
CA ARG A 508 2.15 -0.16 -8.13
C ARG A 508 0.82 0.44 -8.56
N SER A 509 0.04 0.90 -7.63
CA SER A 509 -1.18 1.64 -7.96
C SER A 509 -0.82 2.88 -8.79
N LEU A 510 -1.48 3.09 -9.93
CA LEU A 510 -1.12 4.20 -10.83
C LEU A 510 -1.20 5.56 -10.15
N PHE A 511 -2.14 5.72 -9.22
CA PHE A 511 -2.28 6.94 -8.44
C PHE A 511 -1.16 7.17 -7.40
N SER A 512 -0.43 6.12 -6.99
CA SER A 512 0.56 6.26 -5.92
C SER A 512 1.65 7.26 -6.29
N SER A 513 1.76 8.34 -5.53
CA SER A 513 2.80 9.35 -5.69
C SER A 513 4.21 8.75 -5.56
N CYS A 514 5.18 9.38 -6.20
CA CYS A 514 6.55 8.90 -6.24
C CYS A 514 7.56 10.05 -6.09
N GLY A 515 8.76 9.67 -5.64
CA GLY A 515 9.90 10.57 -5.52
C GLY A 515 10.60 10.87 -6.86
N PRO A 516 11.84 11.36 -6.76
CA PRO A 516 12.56 11.66 -5.52
C PRO A 516 12.02 12.90 -4.80
N THR A 517 12.56 13.20 -3.61
CA THR A 517 12.43 14.53 -3.00
C THR A 517 13.37 15.53 -3.68
N THR A 518 13.17 16.85 -3.52
CA THR A 518 14.03 17.84 -4.19
C THR A 518 15.47 17.85 -3.66
N ASP A 519 15.72 17.32 -2.46
CA ASP A 519 17.05 17.08 -1.90
C ASP A 519 17.65 15.71 -2.30
N GLY A 520 16.97 14.95 -3.19
CA GLY A 520 17.48 13.72 -3.79
C GLY A 520 17.26 12.43 -2.98
N ARG A 521 16.52 12.48 -1.87
CA ARG A 521 16.16 11.26 -1.11
C ARG A 521 15.15 10.41 -1.86
N TYR A 522 15.25 9.11 -1.69
CA TYR A 522 14.22 8.19 -2.17
C TYR A 522 12.98 8.25 -1.26
N LYS A 523 11.81 8.36 -1.84
CA LYS A 523 10.49 8.22 -1.24
C LYS A 523 9.53 7.58 -2.28
N PRO A 524 8.55 6.76 -1.82
CA PRO A 524 8.19 6.41 -0.44
C PRO A 524 9.28 5.55 0.24
N ASP A 525 9.16 5.27 1.55
CA ASP A 525 10.06 4.33 2.25
C ASP A 525 9.71 2.87 1.92
N VAL A 526 8.45 2.56 1.67
CA VAL A 526 7.96 1.20 1.37
C VAL A 526 6.64 1.28 0.59
N ALA A 527 6.32 0.25 -0.20
CA ALA A 527 5.00 0.07 -0.79
C ALA A 527 4.18 -0.93 0.04
N ALA A 528 2.91 -0.60 0.29
CA ALA A 528 1.97 -1.43 1.02
C ALA A 528 0.62 -1.55 0.27
N PRO A 529 -0.24 -2.52 0.59
CA PRO A 529 -1.56 -2.63 0.00
C PRO A 529 -2.39 -1.35 0.19
N GLY A 530 -2.91 -0.77 -0.91
CA GLY A 530 -3.68 0.47 -0.84
C GLY A 530 -4.79 0.60 -1.87
N CYS A 531 -4.93 -0.35 -2.80
CA CYS A 531 -6.00 -0.36 -3.79
C CYS A 531 -7.06 -1.39 -3.42
N ALA A 532 -8.33 -0.99 -3.46
CA ALA A 532 -9.51 -1.79 -3.13
C ALA A 532 -9.41 -2.46 -1.75
N ILE A 533 -9.01 -1.70 -0.76
CA ILE A 533 -8.96 -2.14 0.64
C ILE A 533 -10.35 -2.03 1.26
N VAL A 534 -10.79 -3.11 1.90
CA VAL A 534 -12.07 -3.14 2.63
C VAL A 534 -11.82 -2.88 4.11
N SER A 535 -12.57 -1.96 4.69
CA SER A 535 -12.48 -1.61 6.11
C SER A 535 -13.78 -0.97 6.61
N ALA A 536 -13.82 -0.66 7.90
CA ALA A 536 -14.94 -0.02 8.57
C ALA A 536 -15.39 1.28 7.87
N THR A 537 -16.69 1.48 7.76
CA THR A 537 -17.30 2.65 7.11
C THR A 537 -18.36 3.27 8.01
N SER A 538 -18.31 4.60 8.17
CA SER A 538 -19.27 5.32 8.99
C SER A 538 -20.67 5.29 8.38
N LYS A 539 -21.63 4.74 9.11
CA LYS A 539 -23.07 4.78 8.73
C LYS A 539 -23.69 6.18 8.81
N TYR A 540 -22.97 7.14 9.39
CA TYR A 540 -23.40 8.55 9.45
C TYR A 540 -22.93 9.35 8.23
N TYR A 541 -22.16 8.73 7.33
CA TYR A 541 -21.71 9.36 6.08
C TYR A 541 -22.90 9.60 5.15
N GLN A 542 -23.12 10.87 4.74
CA GLN A 542 -24.27 11.26 3.91
C GLN A 542 -24.19 10.75 2.47
N GLY A 543 -23.00 10.43 1.97
CA GLY A 543 -22.78 9.80 0.65
C GLY A 543 -22.81 8.28 0.68
N PHE A 544 -23.23 7.66 1.79
CA PHE A 544 -23.24 6.21 1.95
C PHE A 544 -24.27 5.53 1.01
N PHE A 545 -23.80 4.55 0.27
CA PHE A 545 -24.63 3.74 -0.63
C PHE A 545 -24.58 2.28 -0.19
N PRO A 546 -25.63 1.75 0.48
CA PRO A 546 -25.63 0.36 0.97
C PRO A 546 -25.39 -0.70 -0.12
N LEU A 547 -25.64 -0.35 -1.38
CA LEU A 547 -25.45 -1.27 -2.52
C LEU A 547 -23.97 -1.55 -2.85
N THR A 548 -23.04 -0.69 -2.43
CA THR A 548 -21.59 -0.90 -2.61
C THR A 548 -20.92 -1.56 -1.41
N THR A 549 -21.60 -1.59 -0.26
CA THR A 549 -21.10 -2.20 0.97
C THR A 549 -20.66 -3.64 0.73
N VAL A 550 -19.48 -3.98 1.23
CA VAL A 550 -18.88 -5.31 1.05
C VAL A 550 -19.29 -6.28 2.15
N ASP A 551 -19.42 -5.80 3.39
CA ASP A 551 -19.78 -6.63 4.54
C ASP A 551 -20.53 -5.82 5.61
N LYS A 552 -21.08 -6.53 6.59
CA LYS A 552 -21.76 -5.95 7.75
C LYS A 552 -21.37 -6.68 9.01
N SER A 553 -21.10 -5.92 10.08
CA SER A 553 -20.92 -6.50 11.41
C SER A 553 -22.22 -7.19 11.87
N SER A 554 -22.08 -8.27 12.60
CA SER A 554 -23.19 -8.88 13.35
C SER A 554 -23.70 -7.99 14.49
N TYR A 555 -22.89 -7.02 14.92
CA TYR A 555 -23.23 -6.04 15.93
C TYR A 555 -23.66 -4.72 15.28
N ASN A 556 -24.83 -4.21 15.62
CA ASN A 556 -25.37 -2.90 15.22
C ASN A 556 -25.53 -2.68 13.68
N ASN A 557 -25.31 -3.71 12.85
CA ASN A 557 -25.23 -3.60 11.39
C ASN A 557 -24.23 -2.52 10.92
N ASP A 558 -23.13 -2.35 11.63
CA ASP A 558 -22.06 -1.46 11.20
C ASP A 558 -21.45 -2.00 9.88
N TYR A 559 -21.03 -1.11 9.01
CA TYR A 559 -20.73 -1.43 7.62
C TYR A 559 -19.22 -1.46 7.33
N TYR A 560 -18.87 -2.27 6.32
CA TYR A 560 -17.53 -2.33 5.72
C TYR A 560 -17.63 -2.05 4.23
N ASP A 561 -16.84 -1.11 3.73
CA ASP A 561 -16.82 -0.73 2.33
C ASP A 561 -15.39 -0.69 1.78
N VAL A 562 -15.27 -0.62 0.46
CA VAL A 562 -13.99 -0.56 -0.24
C VAL A 562 -13.56 0.90 -0.42
N ASN A 563 -12.26 1.15 -0.24
CA ASN A 563 -11.64 2.42 -0.60
C ASN A 563 -10.25 2.18 -1.21
N MET A 564 -9.68 3.21 -1.87
CA MET A 564 -8.37 3.14 -2.48
C MET A 564 -7.61 4.46 -2.30
N GLY A 565 -6.30 4.36 -2.20
CA GLY A 565 -5.39 5.49 -1.99
C GLY A 565 -4.17 5.08 -1.19
N THR A 566 -3.11 5.85 -1.22
CA THR A 566 -2.00 5.73 -0.27
C THR A 566 -2.44 5.97 1.18
N SER A 567 -3.59 6.63 1.35
CA SER A 567 -4.33 6.74 2.61
C SER A 567 -4.72 5.40 3.22
N MET A 568 -4.81 4.30 2.43
CA MET A 568 -5.08 2.93 2.89
C MET A 568 -3.78 2.15 3.12
N SER A 569 -2.72 2.48 2.37
CA SER A 569 -1.38 1.91 2.57
C SER A 569 -0.74 2.39 3.87
N SER A 570 -0.86 3.68 4.18
CA SER A 570 -0.26 4.28 5.38
C SER A 570 -0.76 3.63 6.68
N PRO A 571 -2.07 3.47 6.96
CA PRO A 571 -2.53 2.78 8.16
C PRO A 571 -2.17 1.29 8.17
N PHE A 572 -2.02 0.66 7.01
CA PHE A 572 -1.51 -0.71 6.94
C PHE A 572 -0.07 -0.80 7.45
N VAL A 573 0.79 0.14 7.04
CA VAL A 573 2.16 0.26 7.55
C VAL A 573 2.16 0.63 9.03
N ALA A 574 1.29 1.56 9.47
CA ALA A 574 1.18 1.94 10.88
C ALA A 574 0.79 0.75 11.79
N GLY A 575 -0.20 -0.05 11.36
CA GLY A 575 -0.54 -1.29 12.04
C GLY A 575 0.64 -2.27 12.10
N THR A 576 1.37 -2.44 10.99
CA THR A 576 2.57 -3.29 10.94
C THR A 576 3.65 -2.80 11.91
N VAL A 577 3.90 -1.50 11.96
CA VAL A 577 4.83 -0.88 12.93
C VAL A 577 4.35 -1.11 14.38
N ALA A 578 3.03 -1.11 14.64
CA ALA A 578 2.51 -1.44 15.97
C ALA A 578 2.84 -2.87 16.39
N LEU A 579 2.81 -3.85 15.44
CA LEU A 579 3.26 -5.22 15.74
C LEU A 579 4.76 -5.26 16.08
N TRP A 580 5.58 -4.50 15.36
CA TRP A 580 7.03 -4.41 15.62
C TRP A 580 7.34 -3.69 16.93
N LEU A 581 6.58 -2.65 17.30
CA LEU A 581 6.70 -1.95 18.58
C LEU A 581 6.25 -2.82 19.76
N GLN A 582 5.30 -3.74 19.58
CA GLN A 582 4.98 -4.75 20.60
C GLN A 582 6.19 -5.66 20.87
N ALA A 583 6.96 -6.00 19.82
CA ALA A 583 8.17 -6.83 19.95
C ALA A 583 9.36 -6.05 20.50
N ASN A 584 9.51 -4.79 20.09
CA ASN A 584 10.58 -3.90 20.56
C ASN A 584 10.06 -2.46 20.72
N PRO A 585 9.70 -2.07 21.95
CA PRO A 585 9.04 -0.79 22.22
C PRO A 585 9.95 0.45 22.08
N THR A 586 11.23 0.27 21.77
CA THR A 586 12.22 1.35 21.67
C THR A 586 12.68 1.64 20.24
N LEU A 587 12.07 1.01 19.23
CA LEU A 587 12.40 1.25 17.82
C LEU A 587 12.26 2.75 17.50
N THR A 588 13.22 3.25 16.73
CA THR A 588 13.23 4.61 16.17
C THR A 588 12.78 4.60 14.71
N PRO A 589 12.45 5.76 14.11
CA PRO A 589 12.18 5.82 12.66
C PRO A 589 13.33 5.25 11.79
N ALA A 590 14.58 5.43 12.21
CA ALA A 590 15.74 4.87 11.54
C ALA A 590 15.78 3.33 11.63
N ASP A 591 15.42 2.75 12.79
CA ASP A 591 15.31 1.30 12.97
C ASP A 591 14.20 0.73 12.08
N ILE A 592 13.03 1.41 12.01
CA ILE A 592 11.92 1.00 11.13
C ILE A 592 12.38 0.97 9.67
N ARG A 593 13.10 2.01 9.18
CA ARG A 593 13.65 2.00 7.80
C ARG A 593 14.64 0.87 7.59
N SER A 594 15.48 0.60 8.58
CA SER A 594 16.45 -0.52 8.52
C SER A 594 15.73 -1.86 8.42
N ILE A 595 14.64 -2.05 9.20
CA ILE A 595 13.79 -3.25 9.13
C ILE A 595 13.14 -3.35 7.75
N LEU A 596 12.54 -2.27 7.24
CA LEU A 596 11.92 -2.24 5.90
C LEU A 596 12.92 -2.61 4.80
N ASN A 597 14.10 -2.01 4.81
CA ASN A 597 15.15 -2.33 3.83
C ASN A 597 15.60 -3.80 3.89
N ALA A 598 15.60 -4.42 5.07
CA ALA A 598 16.05 -5.79 5.27
C ALA A 598 14.95 -6.84 5.06
N SER A 599 13.68 -6.47 5.13
CA SER A 599 12.55 -7.41 5.13
C SER A 599 11.61 -7.27 3.93
N SER A 600 11.63 -6.15 3.19
CA SER A 600 10.71 -5.94 2.08
C SER A 600 10.89 -6.97 0.97
N ARG A 601 9.77 -7.38 0.38
CA ARG A 601 9.73 -8.39 -0.69
C ARG A 601 9.93 -7.75 -2.05
N HIS A 602 10.59 -8.52 -2.91
CA HIS A 602 10.80 -8.17 -4.31
C HIS A 602 10.19 -9.23 -5.22
N ASP A 603 9.59 -8.81 -6.33
CA ASP A 603 8.96 -9.67 -7.32
C ASP A 603 9.16 -9.12 -8.74
N TYR A 604 8.45 -9.71 -9.72
CA TYR A 604 8.51 -9.28 -11.12
C TYR A 604 8.19 -7.77 -11.30
N ASN A 605 7.26 -7.23 -10.49
CA ASN A 605 6.81 -5.83 -10.62
C ASN A 605 7.76 -4.84 -9.98
N THR A 606 8.39 -5.21 -8.86
CA THR A 606 9.37 -4.36 -8.18
C THR A 606 10.77 -4.45 -8.79
N GLY A 607 11.07 -5.53 -9.50
CA GLY A 607 12.45 -5.94 -9.80
C GLY A 607 13.13 -6.58 -8.60
N SER A 608 14.43 -6.89 -8.73
CA SER A 608 15.27 -7.32 -7.60
C SER A 608 15.61 -6.14 -6.68
N ALA A 609 16.16 -6.40 -5.49
CA ALA A 609 16.62 -5.35 -4.57
C ALA A 609 17.58 -4.34 -5.25
N ASP A 610 18.44 -4.82 -6.16
CA ASP A 610 19.42 -3.98 -6.86
C ASP A 610 18.81 -3.20 -8.04
N SER A 611 17.68 -3.66 -8.61
CA SER A 611 17.01 -3.05 -9.77
C SER A 611 15.69 -2.36 -9.43
N CYS A 612 15.31 -2.37 -8.16
CA CYS A 612 14.08 -1.74 -7.68
C CYS A 612 14.13 -0.22 -7.88
N ASP A 613 13.09 0.34 -8.53
CA ASP A 613 12.92 1.79 -8.60
C ASP A 613 12.46 2.33 -7.24
N ARG A 614 13.43 2.74 -6.44
CA ARG A 614 13.19 3.20 -5.06
C ARG A 614 12.34 4.47 -4.97
N ASN A 615 12.26 5.25 -6.03
CA ASN A 615 11.36 6.40 -6.07
C ASN A 615 9.89 6.00 -6.20
N LYS A 616 9.61 4.76 -6.57
CA LYS A 616 8.25 4.22 -6.72
C LYS A 616 7.88 3.20 -5.65
N TRP A 617 8.83 2.37 -5.25
CA TRP A 617 8.60 1.21 -4.40
C TRP A 617 9.25 1.33 -3.00
N GLY A 618 10.10 2.34 -2.79
CA GLY A 618 10.93 2.42 -1.58
C GLY A 618 11.82 1.21 -1.42
N ALA A 619 11.74 0.55 -0.28
CA ALA A 619 12.44 -0.70 -0.01
C ALA A 619 11.83 -1.92 -0.73
N GLY A 620 10.67 -1.79 -1.38
CA GLY A 620 9.91 -2.88 -1.98
C GLY A 620 8.51 -3.03 -1.37
N LYS A 621 7.90 -4.21 -1.49
CA LYS A 621 6.61 -4.53 -0.88
C LYS A 621 6.79 -4.94 0.58
N ILE A 622 6.01 -4.38 1.48
CA ILE A 622 6.10 -4.67 2.92
C ILE A 622 5.91 -6.16 3.23
N ASP A 623 6.68 -6.68 4.18
CA ASP A 623 6.52 -8.00 4.79
C ASP A 623 6.47 -7.85 6.31
N ALA A 624 5.27 -7.94 6.86
CA ALA A 624 5.05 -7.72 8.29
C ALA A 624 5.76 -8.77 9.16
N TYR A 625 5.72 -10.05 8.73
CA TYR A 625 6.29 -11.15 9.52
C TYR A 625 7.83 -11.16 9.44
N ALA A 626 8.41 -10.97 8.26
CA ALA A 626 9.87 -10.88 8.14
C ALA A 626 10.42 -9.70 8.96
N GLY A 627 9.75 -8.53 8.91
CA GLY A 627 10.10 -7.38 9.73
C GLY A 627 9.93 -7.63 11.22
N LEU A 628 8.88 -8.34 11.63
CA LEU A 628 8.64 -8.73 13.03
C LEU A 628 9.79 -9.62 13.56
N GLN A 629 10.27 -10.56 12.77
CA GLN A 629 11.39 -11.41 13.16
C GLN A 629 12.64 -10.57 13.45
N ILE A 630 12.92 -9.54 12.66
CA ILE A 630 14.03 -8.61 12.87
C ILE A 630 13.78 -7.77 14.14
N ALA A 631 12.61 -7.18 14.28
CA ALA A 631 12.24 -6.36 15.44
C ALA A 631 12.36 -7.14 16.77
N ALA A 632 11.96 -8.42 16.77
CA ALA A 632 12.06 -9.33 17.92
C ALA A 632 13.47 -9.88 18.16
N GLY A 633 14.47 -9.53 17.34
CA GLY A 633 15.84 -10.07 17.46
C GLY A 633 15.93 -11.59 17.20
N LYS A 634 14.94 -12.17 16.49
CA LYS A 634 14.84 -13.62 16.24
C LYS A 634 15.46 -14.07 14.93
N THR A 635 15.98 -13.16 14.11
CA THR A 635 16.71 -13.52 12.90
C THR A 635 18.08 -14.08 13.27
N GLY A 636 18.19 -15.40 13.30
CA GLY A 636 19.44 -16.06 13.19
C GLY A 636 20.02 -15.78 11.80
N ILE A 637 21.20 -15.14 11.74
CA ILE A 637 21.91 -14.74 10.54
C ILE A 637 21.16 -13.63 9.77
N ARG A 638 21.57 -12.39 9.95
CA ARG A 638 21.28 -11.31 9.00
C ARG A 638 21.83 -11.75 7.65
N ASP A 639 20.95 -12.05 6.71
CA ASP A 639 21.27 -11.93 5.30
C ASP A 639 21.38 -10.42 5.05
N THR A 640 22.58 -9.88 5.24
CA THR A 640 22.88 -8.49 4.92
C THR A 640 22.96 -8.37 3.40
N GLN A 641 21.79 -8.33 2.73
CA GLN A 641 21.72 -8.02 1.29
C GLN A 641 22.30 -6.62 0.97
N ALA A 642 22.50 -5.77 1.97
CA ALA A 642 23.25 -4.52 1.80
C ALA A 642 24.75 -4.74 1.53
N ASP A 643 25.30 -5.92 1.84
CA ASP A 643 26.72 -6.24 1.65
C ASP A 643 27.02 -7.09 0.40
N VAL A 644 26.03 -7.34 -0.45
CA VAL A 644 26.19 -8.19 -1.66
C VAL A 644 27.13 -7.60 -2.70
N GLN A 645 27.43 -6.30 -2.65
CA GLN A 645 28.52 -5.71 -3.44
C GLN A 645 29.93 -6.01 -2.91
N LEU A 646 30.07 -6.48 -1.67
CA LEU A 646 31.36 -6.65 -1.01
C LEU A 646 31.83 -8.11 -0.95
N PHE A 647 30.94 -9.11 -1.07
CA PHE A 647 31.27 -10.52 -1.00
C PHE A 647 30.30 -11.39 -1.78
N SER A 648 30.79 -12.18 -2.72
CA SER A 648 29.99 -13.17 -3.45
C SER A 648 30.75 -14.47 -3.65
N ILE A 649 29.99 -15.58 -3.76
CA ILE A 649 30.50 -16.92 -4.02
C ILE A 649 29.80 -17.53 -5.23
N THR A 650 30.57 -17.96 -6.20
CA THR A 650 30.08 -18.73 -7.34
C THR A 650 30.64 -20.16 -7.23
N THR A 651 29.77 -21.14 -7.03
CA THR A 651 30.16 -22.56 -6.92
C THR A 651 30.16 -23.26 -8.26
N ASP A 652 31.21 -24.01 -8.55
CA ASP A 652 31.22 -25.01 -9.62
C ASP A 652 31.05 -26.40 -8.98
N ARG A 653 29.86 -26.97 -9.18
CA ARG A 653 29.48 -28.28 -8.60
C ARG A 653 30.25 -29.45 -9.23
N ALA A 654 30.57 -29.35 -10.51
CA ALA A 654 31.27 -30.41 -11.23
C ALA A 654 32.76 -30.43 -10.84
N ALA A 655 33.38 -29.27 -10.79
CA ALA A 655 34.79 -29.12 -10.36
C ALA A 655 34.95 -29.14 -8.83
N ARG A 656 33.85 -29.04 -8.06
CA ARG A 656 33.84 -28.94 -6.59
C ARG A 656 34.75 -27.80 -6.09
N THR A 657 34.53 -26.64 -6.65
CA THR A 657 35.25 -25.42 -6.32
C THR A 657 34.28 -24.25 -6.08
N ALA A 658 34.78 -23.21 -5.42
CA ALA A 658 34.07 -21.95 -5.31
C ALA A 658 35.02 -20.77 -5.67
N LYS A 659 34.54 -19.89 -6.55
CA LYS A 659 35.19 -18.61 -6.82
C LYS A 659 34.70 -17.59 -5.83
N VAL A 660 35.61 -16.93 -5.12
CA VAL A 660 35.29 -15.99 -4.03
C VAL A 660 35.65 -14.58 -4.47
N MET A 661 34.66 -13.72 -4.60
CA MET A 661 34.82 -12.30 -4.94
C MET A 661 34.57 -11.43 -3.70
N TYR A 662 35.41 -10.45 -3.45
CA TYR A 662 35.23 -9.47 -2.38
C TYR A 662 35.88 -8.12 -2.73
N ALA A 663 35.35 -7.02 -2.19
CA ALA A 663 35.70 -5.67 -2.63
C ALA A 663 36.93 -5.08 -1.96
N ALA A 664 37.30 -5.52 -0.77
CA ALA A 664 38.44 -4.95 -0.04
C ALA A 664 39.80 -5.48 -0.55
N LYS A 665 40.85 -4.67 -0.47
CA LYS A 665 42.23 -5.08 -0.79
C LYS A 665 42.90 -5.72 0.43
N GLY A 666 43.62 -6.83 0.22
CA GLY A 666 44.40 -7.52 1.24
C GLY A 666 43.86 -8.90 1.61
N ASN A 667 44.50 -9.54 2.60
CA ASN A 667 44.14 -10.87 3.04
C ASN A 667 42.80 -10.92 3.74
N ALA A 668 42.01 -11.96 3.46
CA ALA A 668 40.73 -12.24 4.11
C ALA A 668 40.69 -13.70 4.60
N THR A 669 39.91 -13.99 5.63
CA THR A 669 39.69 -15.35 6.12
C THR A 669 38.33 -15.83 5.70
N LEU A 670 38.26 -16.90 4.90
CA LEU A 670 37.00 -17.58 4.53
C LEU A 670 36.80 -18.77 5.45
N SER A 671 35.71 -18.78 6.19
CA SER A 671 35.28 -19.91 7.00
C SER A 671 33.96 -20.49 6.40
N ILE A 672 33.86 -21.84 6.34
CA ILE A 672 32.71 -22.54 5.79
C ILE A 672 32.05 -23.32 6.91
N TYR A 673 30.72 -23.22 7.00
CA TYR A 673 29.92 -23.86 8.04
C TYR A 673 28.78 -24.69 7.42
N THR A 674 28.37 -25.74 8.11
CA THR A 674 27.09 -26.40 7.83
C THR A 674 25.92 -25.49 8.18
N THR A 675 24.71 -25.81 7.73
CA THR A 675 23.47 -25.10 8.11
C THR A 675 23.16 -25.20 9.61
N THR A 676 23.78 -26.17 10.32
CA THR A 676 23.67 -26.34 11.77
C THR A 676 24.74 -25.54 12.55
N GLY A 677 25.57 -24.76 11.87
CA GLY A 677 26.57 -23.89 12.48
C GLY A 677 27.94 -24.56 12.77
N GLN A 678 28.15 -25.82 12.39
CA GLN A 678 29.43 -26.49 12.55
C GLN A 678 30.43 -25.98 11.50
N LYS A 679 31.59 -25.46 11.91
CA LYS A 679 32.65 -25.05 11.01
C LYS A 679 33.34 -26.28 10.38
N VAL A 680 33.35 -26.36 9.05
CA VAL A 680 33.86 -27.50 8.27
C VAL A 680 35.14 -27.19 7.50
N ALA A 681 35.42 -25.91 7.23
CA ALA A 681 36.67 -25.48 6.58
C ALA A 681 37.01 -24.04 6.93
N THR A 682 38.31 -23.70 6.83
CA THR A 682 38.81 -22.32 6.90
C THR A 682 39.98 -22.17 5.91
N GLN A 683 40.02 -21.06 5.17
CA GLN A 683 41.08 -20.75 4.21
C GLN A 683 41.37 -19.26 4.20
N THR A 684 42.67 -18.90 4.16
CA THR A 684 43.07 -17.51 3.94
C THR A 684 43.08 -17.21 2.44
N LEU A 685 42.43 -16.14 2.05
CA LEU A 685 42.40 -15.59 0.70
C LEU A 685 43.38 -14.40 0.63
N THR A 686 44.17 -14.35 -0.39
CA THR A 686 45.17 -13.26 -0.61
C THR A 686 44.69 -12.24 -1.65
N THR A 687 43.78 -12.64 -2.52
CA THR A 687 43.20 -11.81 -3.59
C THR A 687 41.74 -12.14 -3.82
N SER A 688 40.94 -11.14 -4.18
CA SER A 688 39.57 -11.34 -4.70
C SER A 688 39.63 -12.10 -6.03
N GLY A 689 38.63 -12.95 -6.25
CA GLY A 689 38.56 -13.83 -7.43
C GLY A 689 39.28 -15.16 -7.26
N GLN A 690 39.87 -15.42 -6.10
CA GLN A 690 40.55 -16.70 -5.81
C GLN A 690 39.58 -17.86 -5.81
N THR A 691 39.96 -18.97 -6.42
CA THR A 691 39.17 -20.22 -6.42
C THR A 691 39.65 -21.11 -5.25
N VAL A 692 38.68 -21.54 -4.45
CA VAL A 692 38.91 -22.46 -3.32
C VAL A 692 38.38 -23.84 -3.61
N SER A 693 39.06 -24.88 -3.18
CA SER A 693 38.63 -26.27 -3.33
C SER A 693 37.60 -26.62 -2.27
N LEU A 694 36.51 -27.26 -2.69
CA LEU A 694 35.43 -27.76 -1.85
C LEU A 694 35.33 -29.30 -1.90
N SER A 695 36.35 -29.98 -2.40
CA SER A 695 36.39 -31.41 -2.64
C SER A 695 36.18 -32.26 -1.38
N GLN A 696 36.50 -31.72 -0.21
CA GLN A 696 36.32 -32.36 1.10
C GLN A 696 34.87 -32.25 1.66
N LEU A 697 34.01 -31.40 1.07
CA LEU A 697 32.67 -31.19 1.53
C LEU A 697 31.69 -32.10 0.78
N THR A 698 30.65 -32.60 1.41
CA THR A 698 29.57 -33.36 0.78
C THR A 698 28.60 -32.44 0.01
N HIS A 699 27.77 -33.01 -0.89
CA HIS A 699 26.69 -32.22 -1.50
C HIS A 699 25.73 -31.71 -0.42
N GLY A 700 25.42 -30.42 -0.46
CA GLY A 700 24.57 -29.77 0.52
C GLY A 700 24.63 -28.26 0.48
N VAL A 701 23.89 -27.63 1.37
CA VAL A 701 23.90 -26.16 1.56
C VAL A 701 24.90 -25.80 2.65
N TYR A 702 25.77 -24.85 2.35
CA TYR A 702 26.78 -24.35 3.28
C TYR A 702 26.69 -22.83 3.43
N VAL A 703 27.19 -22.38 4.58
CA VAL A 703 27.33 -20.95 4.91
C VAL A 703 28.79 -20.58 4.82
N PHE A 704 29.11 -19.66 3.95
CA PHE A 704 30.45 -19.11 3.73
C PHE A 704 30.56 -17.77 4.44
N ARG A 705 31.53 -17.62 5.35
CA ARG A 705 31.78 -16.40 6.10
C ARG A 705 33.17 -15.88 5.78
N LEU A 706 33.21 -14.66 5.25
CA LEU A 706 34.44 -13.93 4.97
C LEU A 706 34.70 -12.91 6.07
N GLU A 707 35.88 -12.91 6.64
CA GLU A 707 36.34 -11.96 7.66
C GLU A 707 37.52 -11.18 7.13
N GLN A 708 37.46 -9.84 7.18
CA GLN A 708 38.53 -8.95 6.77
C GLN A 708 38.44 -7.61 7.50
N GLY A 709 39.58 -7.13 8.06
CA GLY A 709 39.66 -5.82 8.69
C GLY A 709 38.68 -5.59 9.84
N GLY A 710 38.23 -6.65 10.53
CA GLY A 710 37.21 -6.57 11.62
C GLY A 710 35.79 -6.64 11.14
N ALA A 711 35.52 -6.62 9.84
CA ALA A 711 34.18 -6.87 9.26
C ALA A 711 34.00 -8.35 8.90
N ALA A 712 32.79 -8.85 8.99
CA ALA A 712 32.45 -10.21 8.60
C ALA A 712 31.21 -10.21 7.69
N HIS A 713 31.30 -10.91 6.56
CA HIS A 713 30.25 -11.05 5.55
C HIS A 713 29.90 -12.52 5.35
N THR A 714 28.64 -12.82 5.08
CA THR A 714 28.16 -14.20 5.01
C THR A 714 27.26 -14.43 3.79
N VAL A 715 27.49 -15.54 3.08
CA VAL A 715 26.71 -15.98 1.92
C VAL A 715 26.38 -17.46 2.03
N LYS A 716 25.17 -17.88 1.66
CA LYS A 716 24.79 -19.28 1.49
C LYS A 716 25.01 -19.72 0.06
N ALA A 717 25.61 -20.90 -0.13
CA ALA A 717 25.75 -21.50 -1.44
C ALA A 717 25.51 -23.02 -1.36
N THR A 718 25.02 -23.60 -2.46
CA THR A 718 24.77 -25.03 -2.61
C THR A 718 25.92 -25.67 -3.39
N LEU A 719 26.45 -26.76 -2.86
CA LEU A 719 27.47 -27.61 -3.50
C LEU A 719 26.84 -28.81 -4.18
#